data_86a160cd849f0c6c141703b14a74dfb2
#
_entry.id   86a160cd849f0c6c141703b14a74dfb2
#
_cell.length_a   1.000
_cell.length_b   1.000
_cell.length_c   1.000
_cell.angle_alpha   90.00
_cell.angle_beta   90.00
_cell.angle_gamma   90.00
#
_symmetry.space_group_name_H-M   'P 1'
#
loop_
_entity.id
_entity.type
_entity.pdbx_description
1 polymer ?
#
loop_
_entity_poly.entity_id
_entity_poly.type
_entity_poly.pdbx_seq_one_letter_code
_entity_poly.pdbx_strand_id
1 'polypeptide(L)'
;MRYFLLILITFFTFSSYTQFQFNFNDSLRVLKNGVELKLPWAGGLNYAQVSDFDVDFDGDLDLLVFDRSNDQIRVFEQRQEGILTYYKLSPQAHLFFPMDIRYRLTAVDYNNDGKKDLFTYGIGGVKVYKNVGNSIDGIQWELAKNLLYSDNWGTQLNLYVSSADIPAIVDVDNDGDIDILTYHISGEYLQYHKNLSQELYGHSDSLVYQLKNECWGGFREDVNSNTVFLNDQTSPCQAGNVPNAELKPMNQEKAHSGSTVLALDYDGSGVKDLILGDVAYPSLNLLLNGGSSVNSNSLMVSADPNFPANSTPISMQLFPAAYWVDVDFDGNKDLLIAPNAKNVSENEASLMKYSNSTNNSNPNFIFETRAFLQEEMIEHGTGSIPVLVDIDNDGLEDLFVANFFSYKPSLSKESRIAHYKNTGTVTNPIFTFIDEDFLNLSQSNIGLRFVPTFGDLDNDGKKDMILGLENGSISYYKNTSSGSFLTFASPIQNVTDNLGQVINIGQYANPQLFDLNRDGKLDLIIGKKTGELVYFENIGSLTSPVFELKNSLLGGVDVSTTVSPDGFATPHFFRYLDTTYLLVGSLSGASYFYKGIDNHLAIDSSFELISADFLGLMKNVGAYSACAINDIDNDNKLDLFIGQDLGGIFHLEHDSSSSIGIAEAYFNEPKIQIYPNPTNGKLVVELLNLEPNFQIEIYSTLGSKLSEFKMNAISNVIDISSLPAGIYIVYIPNIGQSIKINKQ
;
A
#
# COMPACT_ATOMS: atom_id res chain seq x y z
N MET A 1 -65.32 -37.22 -12.16
CA MET A 1 -64.01 -37.48 -11.56
C MET A 1 -63.12 -36.24 -11.80
N ARG A 2 -63.01 -35.38 -10.81
CA ARG A 2 -62.15 -34.19 -10.86
C ARG A 2 -60.85 -34.51 -10.15
N TYR A 3 -59.73 -34.50 -10.83
CA TYR A 3 -58.41 -34.62 -10.26
C TYR A 3 -57.98 -33.25 -9.71
N PHE A 4 -57.77 -33.19 -8.37
CA PHE A 4 -57.12 -32.07 -7.73
C PHE A 4 -55.61 -32.29 -7.85
N LEU A 5 -54.94 -31.39 -8.54
CA LEU A 5 -53.47 -31.32 -8.61
C LEU A 5 -52.97 -30.52 -7.39
N LEU A 6 -52.37 -31.20 -6.43
CA LEU A 6 -51.72 -30.55 -5.26
C LEU A 6 -50.37 -30.05 -5.76
N ILE A 7 -50.20 -28.75 -5.93
CA ILE A 7 -48.90 -28.11 -6.20
C ILE A 7 -48.24 -27.94 -4.81
N LEU A 8 -47.21 -28.74 -4.55
CA LEU A 8 -46.33 -28.58 -3.40
C LEU A 8 -45.41 -27.42 -3.68
N ILE A 9 -45.67 -26.22 -3.14
CA ILE A 9 -44.77 -25.08 -3.19
C ILE A 9 -43.75 -25.32 -2.06
N THR A 10 -42.57 -25.80 -2.41
CA THR A 10 -41.41 -25.79 -1.51
C THR A 10 -40.90 -24.34 -1.45
N PHE A 11 -41.18 -23.70 -0.32
CA PHE A 11 -40.50 -22.45 0.02
C PHE A 11 -39.02 -22.76 0.27
N PHE A 12 -38.18 -22.50 -0.67
CA PHE A 12 -36.77 -22.28 -0.40
C PHE A 12 -36.67 -20.95 0.34
N THR A 13 -36.51 -21.00 1.64
CA THR A 13 -36.03 -19.85 2.39
C THR A 13 -34.58 -19.62 1.98
N PHE A 14 -34.35 -18.72 1.03
CA PHE A 14 -33.04 -18.11 0.91
C PHE A 14 -32.81 -17.34 2.21
N SER A 15 -31.98 -17.86 3.08
CA SER A 15 -31.40 -17.07 4.15
C SER A 15 -30.51 -16.06 3.46
N SER A 16 -31.02 -14.83 3.25
CA SER A 16 -30.16 -13.70 2.95
C SER A 16 -29.27 -13.52 4.17
N TYR A 17 -28.02 -13.93 4.07
CA TYR A 17 -27.03 -13.59 5.07
C TYR A 17 -26.88 -12.07 5.00
N THR A 18 -27.20 -11.36 6.06
CA THR A 18 -26.80 -9.98 6.23
C THR A 18 -25.27 -10.00 6.31
N GLN A 19 -24.64 -9.66 5.22
CA GLN A 19 -23.20 -9.52 5.15
C GLN A 19 -22.87 -8.26 5.94
N PHE A 20 -21.89 -8.33 6.86
CA PHE A 20 -21.37 -7.15 7.51
C PHE A 20 -20.81 -6.23 6.43
N GLN A 21 -21.29 -5.02 6.38
CA GLN A 21 -20.80 -3.97 5.49
C GLN A 21 -20.24 -2.85 6.35
N PHE A 22 -19.03 -2.40 6.03
CA PHE A 22 -18.36 -1.32 6.74
C PHE A 22 -18.02 -0.22 5.74
N ASN A 23 -18.21 1.02 6.16
CA ASN A 23 -17.84 2.20 5.40
C ASN A 23 -16.73 2.95 6.14
N PHE A 24 -15.79 3.52 5.40
CA PHE A 24 -14.77 4.39 5.98
C PHE A 24 -15.43 5.51 6.77
N ASN A 25 -14.94 5.73 8.00
CA ASN A 25 -15.43 6.77 8.90
C ASN A 25 -14.25 7.55 9.49
N ASP A 26 -14.19 8.85 9.22
CA ASP A 26 -13.18 9.77 9.73
C ASP A 26 -13.71 10.67 10.87
N SER A 27 -14.90 10.39 11.39
CA SER A 27 -15.53 11.22 12.42
C SER A 27 -14.93 11.04 13.82
N LEU A 28 -14.25 9.93 14.08
CA LEU A 28 -13.59 9.70 15.37
C LEU A 28 -12.39 10.63 15.54
N ARG A 29 -12.45 11.44 16.58
CA ARG A 29 -11.45 12.44 16.86
C ARG A 29 -10.23 11.86 17.56
N VAL A 30 -9.05 12.30 17.13
CA VAL A 30 -7.78 11.97 17.76
C VAL A 30 -7.02 13.23 18.12
N LEU A 31 -6.55 13.32 19.36
CA LEU A 31 -5.75 14.44 19.86
C LEU A 31 -4.31 14.00 20.11
N LYS A 32 -3.35 14.76 19.60
CA LYS A 32 -1.93 14.57 19.88
C LYS A 32 -1.34 15.90 20.36
N ASN A 33 -0.76 15.93 21.55
CA ASN A 33 -0.24 17.15 22.19
C ASN A 33 -1.27 18.29 22.30
N GLY A 34 -2.54 17.95 22.47
CA GLY A 34 -3.66 18.92 22.55
C GLY A 34 -4.13 19.48 21.21
N VAL A 35 -3.59 19.01 20.10
CA VAL A 35 -4.01 19.36 18.74
C VAL A 35 -4.79 18.18 18.14
N GLU A 36 -5.89 18.49 17.46
CA GLU A 36 -6.68 17.48 16.76
C GLU A 36 -6.01 17.10 15.42
N LEU A 37 -5.80 15.81 15.20
CA LEU A 37 -5.28 15.29 13.94
C LEU A 37 -6.36 15.40 12.86
N LYS A 38 -5.97 15.80 11.65
CA LYS A 38 -6.91 15.95 10.52
C LYS A 38 -7.10 14.68 9.70
N LEU A 39 -6.11 13.79 9.72
CA LEU A 39 -6.07 12.56 8.93
C LEU A 39 -5.79 11.32 9.80
N PRO A 40 -6.36 11.20 11.03
CA PRO A 40 -5.92 10.17 11.97
C PRO A 40 -6.07 8.75 11.40
N TRP A 41 -7.06 8.53 10.56
CA TRP A 41 -7.44 7.23 10.03
C TRP A 41 -7.02 6.99 8.57
N ALA A 42 -6.01 7.71 8.09
CA ALA A 42 -5.57 7.61 6.69
C ALA A 42 -4.63 6.44 6.38
N GLY A 43 -4.31 5.61 7.37
CA GLY A 43 -3.56 4.37 7.17
C GLY A 43 -2.04 4.50 7.06
N GLY A 44 -1.47 5.70 7.30
CA GLY A 44 -0.01 5.90 7.35
C GLY A 44 0.70 5.96 5.99
N LEU A 45 1.99 6.32 6.02
CA LEU A 45 2.88 6.44 4.86
C LEU A 45 4.30 6.08 5.28
N ASN A 46 5.04 5.34 4.43
CA ASN A 46 6.44 4.97 4.70
C ASN A 46 7.41 5.52 3.64
N TYR A 47 7.28 5.07 2.39
CA TYR A 47 8.22 5.33 1.28
C TYR A 47 7.47 5.95 0.11
N ALA A 48 6.98 7.18 0.34
CA ALA A 48 6.07 7.88 -0.54
C ALA A 48 6.73 8.40 -1.83
N GLN A 49 6.06 8.24 -2.96
CA GLN A 49 6.30 8.99 -4.18
C GLN A 49 5.08 9.88 -4.42
N VAL A 50 5.29 11.14 -4.72
CA VAL A 50 4.23 12.14 -4.71
C VAL A 50 4.08 12.80 -6.07
N SER A 51 2.84 12.98 -6.50
CA SER A 51 2.47 13.73 -7.70
C SER A 51 1.19 14.55 -7.45
N ASP A 52 1.05 15.65 -8.14
CA ASP A 52 -0.21 16.38 -8.26
C ASP A 52 -1.15 15.66 -9.24
N PHE A 53 -2.46 15.59 -8.92
CA PHE A 53 -3.44 14.87 -9.71
C PHE A 53 -4.86 15.38 -9.42
N ASP A 54 -5.67 15.60 -10.45
CA ASP A 54 -7.10 15.94 -10.30
C ASP A 54 -7.91 14.64 -10.34
N VAL A 55 -8.32 14.11 -9.17
CA VAL A 55 -8.95 12.78 -9.05
C VAL A 55 -10.45 12.80 -9.37
N ASP A 56 -11.12 13.93 -9.10
CA ASP A 56 -12.57 14.05 -9.27
C ASP A 56 -12.97 15.00 -10.41
N PHE A 57 -12.00 15.55 -11.14
CA PHE A 57 -12.16 16.45 -12.27
C PHE A 57 -12.89 17.75 -11.90
N ASP A 58 -12.67 18.28 -10.71
CA ASP A 58 -13.22 19.55 -10.27
C ASP A 58 -12.31 20.75 -10.61
N GLY A 59 -11.08 20.49 -11.01
CA GLY A 59 -10.09 21.45 -11.50
C GLY A 59 -9.12 21.92 -10.46
N ASP A 60 -9.24 21.51 -9.20
CA ASP A 60 -8.16 21.66 -8.23
C ASP A 60 -7.22 20.44 -8.23
N LEU A 61 -6.04 20.58 -7.61
CA LEU A 61 -5.04 19.53 -7.65
C LEU A 61 -4.95 18.80 -6.32
N ASP A 62 -5.33 17.54 -6.37
CA ASP A 62 -5.19 16.59 -5.28
C ASP A 62 -3.77 16.06 -5.17
N LEU A 63 -3.49 15.37 -4.09
CA LEU A 63 -2.21 14.74 -3.86
C LEU A 63 -2.30 13.23 -4.08
N LEU A 64 -1.66 12.75 -5.13
CA LEU A 64 -1.49 11.34 -5.43
C LEU A 64 -0.20 10.86 -4.76
N VAL A 65 -0.33 9.90 -3.84
CA VAL A 65 0.79 9.27 -3.15
C VAL A 65 0.86 7.79 -3.52
N PHE A 66 2.01 7.37 -4.04
CA PHE A 66 2.33 5.96 -4.26
C PHE A 66 3.35 5.52 -3.22
N ASP A 67 2.97 4.62 -2.32
CA ASP A 67 3.88 4.10 -1.31
C ASP A 67 4.52 2.78 -1.74
N ARG A 68 5.83 2.73 -1.75
CA ARG A 68 6.62 1.58 -2.18
C ARG A 68 6.62 0.41 -1.20
N SER A 69 6.08 0.58 0.01
CA SER A 69 6.04 -0.52 0.99
C SER A 69 5.36 -1.74 0.41
N ASN A 70 4.25 -1.54 -0.28
CA ASN A 70 3.49 -2.61 -0.92
C ASN A 70 2.78 -2.15 -2.21
N ASP A 71 3.41 -1.20 -2.92
CA ASP A 71 2.87 -0.61 -4.15
C ASP A 71 1.45 -0.04 -3.96
N GLN A 72 1.24 0.67 -2.85
CA GLN A 72 -0.06 1.21 -2.45
C GLN A 72 -0.28 2.62 -2.98
N ILE A 73 -1.51 2.90 -3.41
CA ILE A 73 -1.93 4.22 -3.83
C ILE A 73 -2.82 4.83 -2.75
N ARG A 74 -2.55 6.09 -2.40
CA ARG A 74 -3.40 6.96 -1.59
C ARG A 74 -3.66 8.23 -2.37
N VAL A 75 -4.87 8.73 -2.29
CA VAL A 75 -5.23 10.04 -2.83
C VAL A 75 -5.78 10.88 -1.70
N PHE A 76 -5.22 12.07 -1.57
CA PHE A 76 -5.68 13.07 -0.62
C PHE A 76 -6.29 14.20 -1.44
N GLU A 77 -7.62 14.27 -1.41
CA GLU A 77 -8.38 15.28 -2.13
C GLU A 77 -8.22 16.64 -1.47
N GLN A 78 -7.99 17.67 -2.26
CA GLN A 78 -8.05 19.04 -1.81
C GLN A 78 -9.51 19.38 -1.46
N ARG A 79 -9.73 19.92 -0.29
CA ARG A 79 -11.06 20.36 0.17
C ARG A 79 -10.98 21.77 0.73
N GLN A 80 -12.05 22.54 0.50
CA GLN A 80 -12.14 23.89 1.02
C GLN A 80 -13.33 24.01 1.97
N GLU A 81 -13.07 24.49 3.17
CA GLU A 81 -14.09 24.86 4.14
C GLU A 81 -13.90 26.31 4.59
N GLY A 82 -14.76 27.17 4.10
CA GLY A 82 -14.62 28.62 4.30
C GLY A 82 -13.36 29.21 3.67
N ILE A 83 -12.40 29.61 4.50
CA ILE A 83 -11.08 30.12 4.04
C ILE A 83 -9.96 29.07 4.20
N LEU A 84 -10.28 27.93 4.77
CA LEU A 84 -9.30 26.87 5.04
C LEU A 84 -9.31 25.87 3.88
N THR A 85 -8.16 25.67 3.27
CA THR A 85 -7.91 24.58 2.32
C THR A 85 -7.10 23.49 3.03
N TYR A 86 -7.45 22.24 2.83
CA TYR A 86 -6.81 21.10 3.49
C TYR A 86 -6.96 19.83 2.66
N TYR A 87 -6.14 18.83 2.96
CA TYR A 87 -6.26 17.50 2.38
C TYR A 87 -7.21 16.61 3.18
N LYS A 88 -8.01 15.82 2.46
CA LYS A 88 -8.87 14.76 3.00
C LYS A 88 -8.59 13.46 2.25
N LEU A 89 -8.45 12.33 2.96
CA LEU A 89 -8.28 11.03 2.31
C LEU A 89 -9.49 10.70 1.44
N SER A 90 -9.25 10.32 0.19
CA SER A 90 -10.23 9.67 -0.68
C SER A 90 -10.09 8.15 -0.53
N PRO A 91 -10.91 7.50 0.31
CA PRO A 91 -10.64 6.13 0.74
C PRO A 91 -10.82 5.08 -0.38
N GLN A 92 -11.51 5.43 -1.45
CA GLN A 92 -11.79 4.53 -2.57
C GLN A 92 -11.06 4.89 -3.87
N ALA A 93 -10.39 6.04 -3.93
CA ALA A 93 -9.76 6.53 -5.15
C ALA A 93 -8.75 5.52 -5.75
N HIS A 94 -8.01 4.78 -4.90
CA HIS A 94 -7.06 3.76 -5.32
C HIS A 94 -7.69 2.64 -6.18
N LEU A 95 -9.01 2.38 -6.05
CA LEU A 95 -9.73 1.38 -6.83
C LEU A 95 -9.80 1.72 -8.32
N PHE A 96 -9.68 3.00 -8.66
CA PHE A 96 -9.75 3.48 -10.03
C PHE A 96 -8.40 3.40 -10.77
N PHE A 97 -7.31 3.03 -10.08
CA PHE A 97 -5.98 2.93 -10.69
C PHE A 97 -5.68 1.53 -11.22
N PRO A 98 -4.84 1.39 -12.28
CA PRO A 98 -4.44 0.09 -12.80
C PRO A 98 -3.79 -0.79 -11.72
N MET A 99 -4.21 -2.04 -11.63
CA MET A 99 -3.78 -2.97 -10.58
C MET A 99 -2.34 -3.47 -10.70
N ASP A 100 -1.69 -3.25 -11.82
CA ASP A 100 -0.35 -3.71 -12.12
C ASP A 100 0.72 -2.60 -11.98
N ILE A 101 0.36 -1.48 -11.36
CA ILE A 101 1.32 -0.43 -10.97
C ILE A 101 2.27 -1.01 -9.93
N ARG A 102 3.59 -0.87 -10.16
CA ARG A 102 4.64 -1.42 -9.30
C ARG A 102 5.85 -0.50 -9.27
N TYR A 103 6.55 -0.50 -8.13
CA TYR A 103 7.87 0.12 -7.90
C TYR A 103 7.92 1.64 -8.00
N ARG A 104 7.22 2.26 -8.93
CA ARG A 104 7.16 3.72 -9.09
C ARG A 104 5.87 4.16 -9.78
N LEU A 105 5.48 5.39 -9.48
CA LEU A 105 4.37 6.06 -10.13
C LEU A 105 4.68 7.55 -10.23
N THR A 106 4.60 8.12 -11.44
CA THR A 106 4.69 9.56 -11.68
C THR A 106 3.49 9.95 -12.56
N ALA A 107 2.78 10.98 -12.15
CA ALA A 107 1.65 11.53 -12.92
C ALA A 107 2.08 12.76 -13.72
N VAL A 108 2.00 12.69 -15.04
CA VAL A 108 2.39 13.77 -15.97
C VAL A 108 1.43 13.82 -17.14
N ASP A 109 0.94 15.00 -17.50
CA ASP A 109 0.16 15.20 -18.72
C ASP A 109 1.11 15.17 -19.92
N TYR A 110 1.24 14.01 -20.60
CA TYR A 110 2.19 13.88 -21.72
C TYR A 110 1.63 14.37 -23.05
N ASN A 111 0.31 14.45 -23.17
CA ASN A 111 -0.36 14.76 -24.41
C ASN A 111 -0.99 16.16 -24.45
N ASN A 112 -0.83 16.93 -23.39
CA ASN A 112 -1.36 18.28 -23.19
C ASN A 112 -2.89 18.37 -23.30
N ASP A 113 -3.60 17.34 -22.83
CA ASP A 113 -5.07 17.36 -22.79
C ASP A 113 -5.66 17.90 -21.47
N GLY A 114 -4.79 18.31 -20.54
CA GLY A 114 -5.12 18.87 -19.24
C GLY A 114 -5.32 17.81 -18.16
N LYS A 115 -5.12 16.53 -18.48
CA LYS A 115 -5.25 15.41 -17.52
C LYS A 115 -3.92 14.72 -17.33
N LYS A 116 -3.61 14.38 -16.10
CA LYS A 116 -2.38 13.65 -15.78
C LYS A 116 -2.49 12.19 -16.22
N ASP A 117 -1.48 11.72 -16.94
CA ASP A 117 -1.26 10.34 -17.33
C ASP A 117 -0.31 9.66 -16.36
N LEU A 118 -0.26 8.31 -16.34
CA LEU A 118 0.60 7.58 -15.41
C LEU A 118 1.80 6.98 -16.11
N PHE A 119 2.98 7.27 -15.58
CA PHE A 119 4.24 6.62 -15.91
C PHE A 119 4.63 5.70 -14.75
N THR A 120 4.70 4.42 -15.02
CA THR A 120 5.00 3.39 -14.00
C THR A 120 6.06 2.42 -14.50
N TYR A 121 6.37 1.40 -13.69
CA TYR A 121 7.36 0.40 -14.07
C TYR A 121 6.80 -0.54 -15.15
N GLY A 122 7.48 -0.60 -16.31
CA GLY A 122 7.41 -1.72 -17.25
C GLY A 122 8.65 -2.62 -17.04
N ILE A 123 8.62 -3.88 -17.44
CA ILE A 123 9.73 -4.82 -17.19
C ILE A 123 11.05 -4.28 -17.77
N GLY A 124 11.91 -3.75 -16.88
CA GLY A 124 13.17 -3.11 -17.23
C GLY A 124 13.03 -1.75 -17.94
N GLY A 125 11.91 -1.05 -17.77
CA GLY A 125 11.67 0.24 -18.40
C GLY A 125 10.45 0.96 -17.87
N VAL A 126 9.74 1.65 -18.73
CA VAL A 126 8.58 2.50 -18.39
C VAL A 126 7.34 2.01 -19.13
N LYS A 127 6.24 1.88 -18.40
CA LYS A 127 4.88 1.65 -18.89
C LYS A 127 4.08 2.94 -18.76
N VAL A 128 3.20 3.22 -19.70
CA VAL A 128 2.39 4.44 -19.71
C VAL A 128 0.90 4.11 -19.85
N TYR A 129 0.10 4.69 -18.97
CA TYR A 129 -1.35 4.70 -19.05
C TYR A 129 -1.84 6.12 -19.34
N LYS A 130 -2.68 6.27 -20.37
CA LYS A 130 -3.35 7.53 -20.70
C LYS A 130 -4.63 7.68 -19.88
N ASN A 131 -4.84 8.85 -19.31
CA ASN A 131 -6.09 9.20 -18.64
C ASN A 131 -7.14 9.59 -19.67
N VAL A 132 -8.13 8.73 -19.86
CA VAL A 132 -9.27 8.98 -20.76
C VAL A 132 -10.55 9.30 -19.99
N GLY A 133 -10.45 9.49 -18.68
CA GLY A 133 -11.54 9.85 -17.79
C GLY A 133 -12.10 11.25 -18.01
N ASN A 134 -13.20 11.53 -17.34
CA ASN A 134 -13.87 12.83 -17.34
C ASN A 134 -14.77 12.97 -16.10
N SER A 135 -15.29 14.16 -15.84
CA SER A 135 -16.13 14.46 -14.66
C SER A 135 -17.47 13.69 -14.59
N ILE A 136 -17.88 12.99 -15.65
CA ILE A 136 -19.13 12.20 -15.67
C ILE A 136 -18.84 10.74 -15.35
N ASP A 137 -17.80 10.18 -15.98
CA ASP A 137 -17.46 8.75 -15.91
C ASP A 137 -16.35 8.46 -14.87
N GLY A 138 -15.77 9.51 -14.28
CA GLY A 138 -14.64 9.41 -13.35
C GLY A 138 -13.33 9.05 -14.05
N ILE A 139 -12.34 8.59 -13.25
CA ILE A 139 -11.03 8.18 -13.74
C ILE A 139 -11.15 6.92 -14.60
N GLN A 140 -10.56 6.96 -15.81
CA GLN A 140 -10.44 5.81 -16.69
C GLN A 140 -9.09 5.79 -17.38
N TRP A 141 -8.53 4.61 -17.56
CA TRP A 141 -7.18 4.43 -18.09
C TRP A 141 -7.18 3.63 -19.40
N GLU A 142 -6.40 4.09 -20.36
CA GLU A 142 -6.03 3.34 -21.56
C GLU A 142 -4.54 3.00 -21.49
N LEU A 143 -4.15 1.76 -21.77
CA LEU A 143 -2.75 1.37 -21.88
C LEU A 143 -2.12 1.97 -23.14
N ALA A 144 -1.47 3.11 -23.01
CA ALA A 144 -0.81 3.79 -24.13
C ALA A 144 0.44 3.02 -24.59
N LYS A 145 1.31 2.59 -23.65
CA LYS A 145 2.47 1.78 -23.94
C LYS A 145 2.74 0.79 -22.82
N ASN A 146 2.84 -0.49 -23.15
CA ASN A 146 3.25 -1.51 -22.17
C ASN A 146 4.75 -1.41 -21.82
N LEU A 147 5.57 -0.93 -22.76
CA LEU A 147 6.98 -0.65 -22.58
C LEU A 147 7.40 0.44 -23.58
N LEU A 148 8.12 1.45 -23.09
CA LEU A 148 8.71 2.46 -23.96
C LEU A 148 9.98 1.95 -24.62
N TYR A 149 10.15 2.31 -25.87
CA TYR A 149 11.35 2.07 -26.66
C TYR A 149 11.95 3.41 -27.09
N SER A 150 13.25 3.43 -27.25
CA SER A 150 14.00 4.58 -27.77
C SER A 150 14.86 4.17 -28.95
N ASP A 151 14.92 5.00 -29.97
CA ASP A 151 15.84 4.81 -31.08
C ASP A 151 17.26 5.18 -30.66
N ASN A 152 18.10 4.18 -30.54
CA ASN A 152 19.51 4.34 -30.23
C ASN A 152 20.30 4.14 -31.53
N TRP A 153 20.54 5.26 -32.24
CA TRP A 153 21.33 5.28 -33.47
C TRP A 153 20.84 4.30 -34.57
N GLY A 154 19.54 4.29 -34.80
CA GLY A 154 18.88 3.42 -35.78
C GLY A 154 18.49 2.04 -35.25
N THR A 155 18.66 1.79 -33.96
CA THR A 155 18.21 0.55 -33.33
C THR A 155 17.19 0.88 -32.24
N GLN A 156 15.99 0.29 -32.32
CA GLN A 156 14.98 0.40 -31.29
C GLN A 156 15.35 -0.47 -30.09
N LEU A 157 15.70 0.14 -28.98
CA LEU A 157 16.01 -0.53 -27.71
C LEU A 157 14.99 -0.15 -26.64
N ASN A 158 14.83 -1.02 -25.65
CA ASN A 158 14.08 -0.69 -24.45
C ASN A 158 14.67 0.58 -23.81
N LEU A 159 13.81 1.59 -23.54
CA LEU A 159 14.17 2.72 -22.72
C LEU A 159 14.32 2.20 -21.28
N TYR A 160 15.55 1.86 -20.92
CA TYR A 160 15.86 1.16 -19.68
C TYR A 160 15.74 2.11 -18.48
N VAL A 161 14.94 1.68 -17.49
CA VAL A 161 14.86 2.29 -16.16
C VAL A 161 14.71 1.17 -15.14
N SER A 162 15.64 1.07 -14.21
CA SER A 162 15.58 0.00 -13.21
C SER A 162 14.35 0.14 -12.29
N SER A 163 14.00 -0.90 -11.57
CA SER A 163 12.89 -0.85 -10.59
C SER A 163 13.21 0.04 -9.38
N ALA A 164 14.47 0.37 -9.17
CA ALA A 164 14.92 1.23 -8.08
C ALA A 164 14.98 2.72 -8.50
N ASP A 165 15.11 3.01 -9.79
CA ASP A 165 15.30 4.38 -10.27
C ASP A 165 13.99 5.16 -10.34
N ILE A 166 14.08 6.47 -10.11
CA ILE A 166 13.03 7.44 -10.44
C ILE A 166 13.60 8.36 -11.53
N PRO A 167 13.19 8.21 -12.80
CA PRO A 167 13.62 9.09 -13.88
C PRO A 167 12.92 10.45 -13.80
N ALA A 168 13.53 11.49 -14.33
CA ALA A 168 12.80 12.71 -14.62
C ALA A 168 11.96 12.52 -15.89
N ILE A 169 10.66 12.82 -15.78
CA ILE A 169 9.68 12.76 -16.88
C ILE A 169 9.14 14.18 -17.03
N VAL A 170 9.72 14.92 -17.96
CA VAL A 170 9.50 16.36 -18.08
C VAL A 170 9.89 16.84 -19.49
N ASP A 171 9.26 17.91 -19.98
CA ASP A 171 9.69 18.61 -21.19
C ASP A 171 11.05 19.29 -20.91
N VAL A 172 12.14 18.67 -21.39
CA VAL A 172 13.52 19.12 -21.14
C VAL A 172 13.90 20.32 -22.02
N ASP A 173 13.43 20.33 -23.26
CA ASP A 173 13.81 21.33 -24.25
C ASP A 173 12.70 22.34 -24.62
N ASN A 174 11.62 22.32 -23.84
CA ASN A 174 10.46 23.22 -23.91
C ASN A 174 9.83 23.27 -25.32
N ASP A 175 9.74 22.13 -25.99
CA ASP A 175 9.07 22.03 -27.29
C ASP A 175 7.60 21.56 -27.18
N GLY A 176 7.16 21.21 -25.96
CA GLY A 176 5.78 20.89 -25.61
C GLY A 176 5.47 19.40 -25.59
N ASP A 177 6.46 18.52 -25.78
CA ASP A 177 6.28 17.09 -25.51
C ASP A 177 7.17 16.61 -24.35
N ILE A 178 6.83 15.47 -23.76
CA ILE A 178 7.47 15.00 -22.52
C ILE A 178 8.64 14.08 -22.83
N ASP A 179 9.81 14.47 -22.36
CA ASP A 179 11.08 13.78 -22.47
C ASP A 179 11.36 12.91 -21.23
N ILE A 180 12.44 12.10 -21.29
CA ILE A 180 12.90 11.28 -20.18
C ILE A 180 14.41 11.45 -19.96
N LEU A 181 14.77 11.84 -18.73
CA LEU A 181 16.14 11.75 -18.24
C LEU A 181 16.26 10.54 -17.30
N THR A 182 17.15 9.63 -17.62
CA THR A 182 17.38 8.42 -16.82
C THR A 182 18.85 8.03 -16.83
N TYR A 183 19.30 7.34 -15.80
CA TYR A 183 20.67 6.86 -15.77
C TYR A 183 20.92 5.69 -16.72
N HIS A 184 22.08 5.67 -17.32
CA HIS A 184 22.58 4.50 -18.03
C HIS A 184 22.64 3.30 -17.09
N ILE A 185 22.55 2.09 -17.62
CA ILE A 185 22.56 0.85 -16.84
C ILE A 185 23.81 0.70 -15.92
N SER A 186 24.90 1.41 -16.22
CA SER A 186 26.08 1.49 -15.34
C SER A 186 25.89 2.42 -14.14
N GLY A 187 24.86 3.29 -14.15
CA GLY A 187 24.56 4.24 -13.08
C GLY A 187 25.46 5.46 -13.00
N GLU A 188 26.42 5.66 -13.92
CA GLU A 188 27.38 6.76 -13.83
C GLU A 188 26.95 8.02 -14.60
N TYR A 189 26.18 7.86 -15.67
CA TYR A 189 25.86 8.90 -16.64
C TYR A 189 24.37 9.04 -16.85
N LEU A 190 23.91 10.28 -16.99
CA LEU A 190 22.52 10.60 -17.27
C LEU A 190 22.25 10.62 -18.77
N GLN A 191 21.33 9.80 -19.24
CA GLN A 191 20.88 9.74 -20.63
C GLN A 191 19.70 10.67 -20.86
N TYR A 192 19.65 11.32 -22.00
CA TYR A 192 18.54 12.11 -22.49
C TYR A 192 17.84 11.41 -23.64
N HIS A 193 16.62 10.95 -23.40
CA HIS A 193 15.72 10.40 -24.39
C HIS A 193 14.69 11.47 -24.76
N LYS A 194 14.88 12.10 -25.91
CA LYS A 194 13.96 13.11 -26.43
C LYS A 194 12.73 12.42 -27.02
N ASN A 195 11.54 12.90 -26.68
CA ASN A 195 10.34 12.63 -27.46
C ASN A 195 10.41 13.39 -28.79
N LEU A 196 9.97 12.82 -29.87
CA LEU A 196 9.94 13.41 -31.20
C LEU A 196 8.52 13.62 -31.71
N SER A 197 7.54 13.62 -30.82
CA SER A 197 6.14 13.72 -31.18
C SER A 197 5.84 15.06 -31.87
N GLN A 198 6.37 16.14 -31.34
CA GLN A 198 6.23 17.48 -31.91
C GLN A 198 6.92 17.61 -33.29
N GLU A 199 8.14 17.12 -33.43
CA GLU A 199 8.89 17.20 -34.70
C GLU A 199 8.27 16.33 -35.80
N LEU A 200 7.76 15.15 -35.45
CA LEU A 200 7.23 14.21 -36.45
C LEU A 200 5.78 14.44 -36.81
N TYR A 201 4.98 14.89 -35.84
CA TYR A 201 3.52 14.91 -35.97
C TYR A 201 2.88 16.26 -35.64
N GLY A 202 3.60 17.18 -34.99
CA GLY A 202 3.09 18.49 -34.59
C GLY A 202 2.08 18.45 -33.44
N HIS A 203 2.14 17.43 -32.61
CA HIS A 203 1.32 17.26 -31.41
C HIS A 203 2.05 16.40 -30.38
N SER A 204 1.62 16.39 -29.13
CA SER A 204 2.29 15.65 -28.02
C SER A 204 1.72 14.26 -27.75
N ASP A 205 0.64 13.84 -28.44
CA ASP A 205 -0.11 12.60 -28.18
C ASP A 205 0.61 11.32 -28.70
N SER A 206 1.91 11.38 -28.91
CA SER A 206 2.72 10.22 -29.32
C SER A 206 3.90 10.05 -28.38
N LEU A 207 4.32 8.81 -28.20
CA LEU A 207 5.46 8.45 -27.34
C LEU A 207 6.53 7.81 -28.24
N VAL A 208 7.33 8.67 -28.91
CA VAL A 208 8.36 8.27 -29.88
C VAL A 208 9.69 8.83 -29.44
N TYR A 209 10.48 8.03 -28.76
CA TYR A 209 11.72 8.46 -28.13
C TYR A 209 12.96 8.17 -28.99
N GLN A 210 13.93 9.08 -28.92
CA GLN A 210 15.26 8.92 -29.45
C GLN A 210 16.32 9.29 -28.41
N LEU A 211 17.32 8.46 -28.24
CA LEU A 211 18.50 8.79 -27.42
C LEU A 211 19.30 9.91 -28.10
N LYS A 212 19.20 11.08 -27.53
CA LYS A 212 19.88 12.29 -28.05
C LYS A 212 21.24 12.53 -27.44
N ASN A 213 21.40 12.14 -26.17
CA ASN A 213 22.65 12.33 -25.46
C ASN A 213 22.84 11.22 -24.42
N GLU A 214 23.96 10.51 -24.48
CA GLU A 214 24.30 9.45 -23.50
C GLU A 214 24.87 10.01 -22.19
N CYS A 215 25.21 11.31 -22.17
CA CYS A 215 25.83 11.99 -21.04
C CYS A 215 25.30 13.42 -20.92
N TRP A 216 23.98 13.54 -20.77
CA TRP A 216 23.35 14.84 -20.66
C TRP A 216 23.87 15.61 -19.43
N GLY A 217 24.15 16.90 -19.62
CA GLY A 217 24.73 17.73 -18.56
C GLY A 217 26.26 17.60 -18.40
N GLY A 218 26.91 16.65 -19.06
CA GLY A 218 28.36 16.49 -19.09
C GLY A 218 29.01 16.26 -17.72
N PHE A 219 28.32 15.56 -16.82
CA PHE A 219 28.82 15.21 -15.51
C PHE A 219 28.85 13.69 -15.30
N ARG A 220 29.52 13.27 -14.24
CA ARG A 220 29.59 11.89 -13.80
C ARG A 220 29.49 11.82 -12.27
N GLU A 221 28.70 10.90 -11.75
CA GLU A 221 28.69 10.59 -10.33
C GLU A 221 29.86 9.67 -9.95
N ASP A 222 30.40 9.88 -8.75
CA ASP A 222 31.44 9.01 -8.20
C ASP A 222 30.82 7.77 -7.57
N VAL A 223 31.31 6.60 -7.93
CA VAL A 223 30.83 5.31 -7.40
C VAL A 223 31.15 5.09 -5.92
N ASN A 224 32.03 5.88 -5.33
CA ASN A 224 32.52 5.70 -3.95
C ASN A 224 32.17 6.86 -3.02
N SER A 225 31.62 7.94 -3.52
CA SER A 225 31.24 9.12 -2.75
C SER A 225 30.06 9.86 -3.40
N ASN A 226 29.35 10.69 -2.63
CA ASN A 226 28.30 11.58 -3.17
C ASN A 226 28.88 12.79 -3.94
N THR A 227 30.03 12.61 -4.60
CA THR A 227 30.69 13.66 -5.36
C THR A 227 30.27 13.58 -6.82
N VAL A 228 29.97 14.72 -7.40
CA VAL A 228 29.69 14.87 -8.84
C VAL A 228 30.90 15.52 -9.51
N PHE A 229 31.45 14.86 -10.52
CA PHE A 229 32.52 15.39 -11.35
C PHE A 229 31.92 16.16 -12.52
N LEU A 230 32.02 17.48 -12.48
CA LEU A 230 31.53 18.35 -13.53
C LEU A 230 32.54 18.40 -14.70
N ASN A 231 32.02 18.50 -15.91
CA ASN A 231 32.81 18.64 -17.13
C ASN A 231 33.89 17.54 -17.27
N ASP A 232 33.50 16.30 -16.96
CA ASP A 232 34.38 15.14 -17.04
C ASP A 232 34.70 14.81 -18.51
N GLN A 233 35.91 15.14 -18.92
CA GLN A 233 36.41 14.92 -20.30
C GLN A 233 37.08 13.55 -20.49
N THR A 234 37.16 12.75 -19.45
CA THR A 234 37.95 11.50 -19.45
C THR A 234 37.18 10.27 -19.88
N SER A 235 35.91 10.41 -20.16
CA SER A 235 35.02 9.32 -20.50
C SER A 235 34.09 9.70 -21.67
N PRO A 236 33.24 8.80 -22.18
CA PRO A 236 32.49 9.00 -23.44
C PRO A 236 31.70 10.30 -23.53
N CYS A 237 31.61 11.03 -22.44
CA CYS A 237 30.80 12.24 -22.27
C CYS A 237 31.55 13.49 -22.72
N GLN A 238 31.83 13.63 -23.99
CA GLN A 238 32.19 14.94 -24.55
C GLN A 238 30.90 15.71 -24.86
N ALA A 239 30.74 16.89 -24.27
CA ALA A 239 29.61 17.76 -24.56
C ALA A 239 29.38 17.91 -26.06
N GLY A 240 28.22 17.48 -26.55
CA GLY A 240 27.88 17.63 -27.97
C GLY A 240 28.40 16.56 -28.93
N ASN A 241 29.21 15.63 -28.51
CA ASN A 241 29.63 14.51 -29.33
C ASN A 241 29.10 13.19 -28.76
N VAL A 242 28.33 12.50 -29.55
CA VAL A 242 28.04 11.10 -29.31
C VAL A 242 29.35 10.34 -29.49
N PRO A 243 29.81 9.57 -28.53
CA PRO A 243 31.02 8.81 -28.71
C PRO A 243 30.84 7.82 -29.86
N ASN A 244 31.73 7.81 -30.83
CA ASN A 244 31.98 6.62 -31.61
C ASN A 244 32.56 5.61 -30.62
N ALA A 245 31.72 4.78 -30.08
CA ALA A 245 32.06 3.86 -29.01
C ALA A 245 32.98 2.77 -29.49
N GLU A 246 34.27 2.96 -29.32
CA GLU A 246 35.12 1.83 -28.92
C GLU A 246 35.01 1.77 -27.40
N LEU A 247 34.06 0.97 -26.94
CA LEU A 247 33.90 0.60 -25.52
C LEU A 247 35.25 0.01 -25.06
N LYS A 248 36.04 0.80 -24.34
CA LYS A 248 37.09 0.21 -23.50
C LYS A 248 36.41 -0.69 -22.49
N PRO A 249 36.90 -1.91 -22.24
CA PRO A 249 36.35 -2.76 -21.20
C PRO A 249 36.42 -2.00 -19.89
N MET A 250 35.27 -1.64 -19.36
CA MET A 250 35.14 -1.08 -18.03
C MET A 250 35.74 -2.05 -17.04
N ASN A 251 36.68 -1.61 -16.23
CA ASN A 251 36.96 -2.31 -14.99
C ASN A 251 35.62 -2.42 -14.27
N GLN A 252 35.24 -3.64 -13.88
CA GLN A 252 34.01 -3.94 -13.17
C GLN A 252 34.09 -3.35 -11.74
N GLU A 253 34.08 -2.04 -11.64
CA GLU A 253 33.81 -1.32 -10.39
C GLU A 253 32.29 -1.20 -10.26
N LYS A 254 31.81 -1.38 -9.06
CA LYS A 254 30.40 -1.56 -8.71
C LYS A 254 29.52 -0.51 -9.38
N ALA A 255 28.62 -0.95 -10.27
CA ALA A 255 27.56 -0.11 -10.79
C ALA A 255 26.73 0.46 -9.65
N HIS A 256 26.41 1.76 -9.68
CA HIS A 256 25.36 2.31 -8.83
C HIS A 256 24.07 1.56 -9.11
N SER A 257 23.38 1.13 -8.05
CA SER A 257 22.19 0.29 -8.19
C SER A 257 20.89 1.05 -7.95
N GLY A 258 20.89 2.39 -8.14
CA GLY A 258 19.67 3.20 -8.05
C GLY A 258 19.95 4.69 -7.93
N SER A 259 19.20 5.49 -8.69
CA SER A 259 19.27 6.95 -8.69
C SER A 259 17.87 7.57 -8.81
N THR A 260 17.70 8.75 -8.23
CA THR A 260 16.48 9.56 -8.37
C THR A 260 16.81 10.89 -9.00
N VAL A 261 16.01 11.32 -9.98
CA VAL A 261 16.23 12.53 -10.75
C VAL A 261 14.97 13.39 -10.71
N LEU A 262 15.11 14.62 -10.22
CA LEU A 262 14.12 15.68 -10.40
C LEU A 262 14.75 16.75 -11.28
N ALA A 263 14.07 17.14 -12.36
CA ALA A 263 14.53 18.21 -13.26
C ALA A 263 13.55 19.38 -13.21
N LEU A 264 14.05 20.56 -12.90
CA LEU A 264 13.30 21.82 -12.83
C LEU A 264 14.23 22.99 -13.21
N ASP A 265 13.65 24.14 -13.54
CA ASP A 265 14.41 25.40 -13.70
C ASP A 265 14.54 26.04 -12.32
N TYR A 266 15.67 25.79 -11.63
CA TYR A 266 15.87 26.25 -10.26
C TYR A 266 16.35 27.70 -10.17
N ASP A 267 17.14 28.14 -11.14
CA ASP A 267 17.79 29.48 -11.13
C ASP A 267 17.10 30.51 -12.04
N GLY A 268 16.03 30.12 -12.73
CA GLY A 268 15.28 30.99 -13.64
C GLY A 268 15.98 31.22 -14.99
N SER A 269 16.92 30.37 -15.35
CA SER A 269 17.69 30.49 -16.62
C SER A 269 16.89 30.03 -17.83
N GLY A 270 15.79 29.31 -17.64
CA GLY A 270 14.94 28.69 -18.66
C GLY A 270 15.42 27.34 -19.14
N VAL A 271 16.50 26.79 -18.57
CA VAL A 271 16.98 25.43 -18.80
C VAL A 271 16.78 24.57 -17.54
N LYS A 272 16.71 23.24 -17.69
CA LYS A 272 16.49 22.35 -16.54
C LYS A 272 17.77 22.13 -15.76
N ASP A 273 17.70 22.41 -14.46
CA ASP A 273 18.65 21.98 -13.43
C ASP A 273 18.25 20.62 -12.89
N LEU A 274 19.11 19.99 -12.10
CA LEU A 274 18.89 18.67 -11.54
C LEU A 274 18.98 18.66 -10.02
N ILE A 275 18.08 17.95 -9.38
CA ILE A 275 18.21 17.49 -8.00
C ILE A 275 18.36 15.97 -8.06
N LEU A 276 19.52 15.46 -7.62
CA LEU A 276 19.90 14.06 -7.73
C LEU A 276 19.97 13.39 -6.36
N GLY A 277 19.40 12.19 -6.26
CA GLY A 277 19.53 11.30 -5.10
C GLY A 277 20.15 9.97 -5.50
N ASP A 278 21.00 9.44 -4.63
CA ASP A 278 21.72 8.18 -4.83
C ASP A 278 21.32 7.13 -3.78
N VAL A 279 21.31 5.88 -4.18
CA VAL A 279 20.93 4.73 -3.34
C VAL A 279 21.80 4.57 -2.09
N ALA A 280 23.02 5.10 -2.10
CA ALA A 280 24.02 4.90 -1.06
C ALA A 280 24.17 6.11 -0.11
N TYR A 281 23.60 7.27 -0.44
CA TYR A 281 23.90 8.52 0.26
C TYR A 281 22.64 9.17 0.85
N PRO A 282 22.78 9.92 1.98
CA PRO A 282 21.65 10.53 2.68
C PRO A 282 21.27 11.91 2.18
N SER A 283 22.06 12.54 1.30
CA SER A 283 21.85 13.91 0.84
C SER A 283 21.51 13.95 -0.66
N LEU A 284 20.87 15.03 -1.08
CA LEU A 284 20.64 15.34 -2.47
C LEU A 284 21.69 16.31 -3.00
N ASN A 285 22.05 16.18 -4.27
CA ASN A 285 22.89 17.10 -5.01
C ASN A 285 22.04 18.01 -5.89
N LEU A 286 22.16 19.33 -5.75
CA LEU A 286 21.66 20.28 -6.76
C LEU A 286 22.75 20.57 -7.79
N LEU A 287 22.47 20.31 -9.07
CA LEU A 287 23.35 20.67 -10.19
C LEU A 287 22.70 21.78 -11.00
N LEU A 288 23.42 22.90 -11.20
CA LEU A 288 22.95 23.99 -12.04
C LEU A 288 23.46 23.82 -13.47
N ASN A 289 22.55 23.99 -14.42
CA ASN A 289 22.82 23.95 -15.85
C ASN A 289 23.38 25.30 -16.32
N GLY A 290 24.55 25.30 -16.97
CA GLY A 290 25.19 26.51 -17.47
C GLY A 290 24.65 27.03 -18.79
N GLY A 291 23.58 26.43 -19.32
CA GLY A 291 22.93 26.87 -20.55
C GLY A 291 22.19 28.19 -20.38
N SER A 292 22.13 28.97 -21.46
CA SER A 292 21.37 30.22 -21.50
C SER A 292 20.26 30.22 -22.54
N SER A 293 20.08 29.09 -23.21
CA SER A 293 19.02 28.90 -24.20
C SER A 293 18.46 27.50 -24.07
N VAL A 294 17.13 27.40 -24.12
CA VAL A 294 16.38 26.15 -24.22
C VAL A 294 16.91 25.32 -25.40
N ASN A 295 16.86 24.04 -25.34
CA ASN A 295 17.38 23.10 -26.35
C ASN A 295 18.92 23.11 -26.51
N SER A 296 19.64 23.76 -25.61
CA SER A 296 21.10 23.71 -25.62
C SER A 296 21.60 22.41 -25.00
N ASN A 297 22.58 21.79 -25.63
CA ASN A 297 23.33 20.69 -25.06
C ASN A 297 24.34 21.25 -24.05
N SER A 298 23.87 21.71 -22.92
CA SER A 298 24.63 22.51 -21.95
C SER A 298 25.29 21.62 -20.88
N LEU A 299 26.35 22.16 -20.30
CA LEU A 299 27.09 21.50 -19.21
C LEU A 299 26.52 21.96 -17.85
N MET A 300 26.50 21.07 -16.90
CA MET A 300 26.34 21.44 -15.49
C MET A 300 27.59 22.20 -15.04
N VAL A 301 27.40 23.35 -14.40
CA VAL A 301 28.48 24.28 -14.03
C VAL A 301 28.73 24.37 -12.53
N SER A 302 27.79 23.90 -11.72
CA SER A 302 27.96 23.81 -10.29
C SER A 302 27.24 22.59 -9.71
N ALA A 303 27.71 22.13 -8.55
CA ALA A 303 27.05 21.07 -7.76
C ALA A 303 27.05 21.49 -6.29
N ASP A 304 25.91 21.36 -5.62
CA ASP A 304 25.75 21.58 -4.18
C ASP A 304 25.31 20.27 -3.51
N PRO A 305 26.22 19.56 -2.85
CA PRO A 305 25.90 18.31 -2.15
C PRO A 305 25.20 18.52 -0.79
N ASN A 306 25.03 19.77 -0.36
CA ASN A 306 24.37 20.14 0.89
C ASN A 306 23.05 20.87 0.64
N PHE A 307 22.40 20.54 -0.45
CA PHE A 307 21.15 21.18 -0.84
C PHE A 307 20.00 20.91 0.17
N PRO A 308 19.18 21.94 0.46
CA PRO A 308 19.34 23.35 0.14
C PRO A 308 20.29 24.04 1.14
N ALA A 309 21.34 24.74 0.63
CA ALA A 309 22.37 25.34 1.48
C ALA A 309 21.90 26.54 2.31
N ASN A 310 20.77 27.13 1.94
CA ASN A 310 20.17 28.31 2.61
C ASN A 310 19.14 27.94 3.69
N SER A 311 18.91 26.66 3.92
CA SER A 311 17.98 26.12 4.90
C SER A 311 18.60 24.92 5.61
N THR A 312 17.78 24.08 6.28
CA THR A 312 18.24 22.80 6.80
C THR A 312 18.59 21.87 5.63
N PRO A 313 19.84 21.42 5.49
CA PRO A 313 20.19 20.50 4.41
C PRO A 313 19.42 19.19 4.51
N ILE A 314 19.10 18.60 3.36
CA ILE A 314 18.43 17.31 3.30
C ILE A 314 19.34 16.24 3.86
N SER A 315 18.84 15.51 4.84
CA SER A 315 19.50 14.35 5.40
C SER A 315 18.47 13.27 5.66
N MET A 316 18.44 12.29 4.76
CA MET A 316 17.60 11.11 4.84
C MET A 316 18.49 9.89 4.72
N GLN A 317 18.32 8.91 5.56
CA GLN A 317 19.30 7.86 5.79
C GLN A 317 19.84 7.21 4.52
N LEU A 318 18.96 6.76 3.64
CA LEU A 318 19.31 6.16 2.36
C LEU A 318 18.32 6.55 1.29
N PHE A 319 18.87 6.83 0.11
CA PHE A 319 18.15 6.94 -1.13
C PHE A 319 17.02 7.98 -1.09
N PRO A 320 17.33 9.26 -0.78
CA PRO A 320 16.34 10.32 -0.86
C PRO A 320 15.84 10.52 -2.29
N ALA A 321 14.55 10.80 -2.44
CA ALA A 321 13.92 11.19 -3.69
C ALA A 321 13.18 12.51 -3.50
N ALA A 322 13.27 13.40 -4.47
CA ALA A 322 12.67 14.72 -4.46
C ALA A 322 11.42 14.78 -5.35
N TYR A 323 10.39 15.47 -4.88
CA TYR A 323 9.13 15.71 -5.61
C TYR A 323 8.79 17.19 -5.53
N TRP A 324 8.27 17.76 -6.61
CA TRP A 324 8.02 19.18 -6.74
C TRP A 324 6.53 19.43 -7.00
N VAL A 325 5.78 19.72 -5.94
CA VAL A 325 4.30 19.81 -5.89
C VAL A 325 3.88 20.96 -4.98
N ASP A 326 2.84 21.69 -5.34
CA ASP A 326 2.18 22.66 -4.45
C ASP A 326 1.36 21.90 -3.40
N VAL A 327 1.73 21.99 -2.13
CA VAL A 327 1.04 21.27 -1.03
C VAL A 327 0.53 22.18 0.08
N ASP A 328 0.68 23.50 -0.05
CA ASP A 328 0.06 24.48 0.86
C ASP A 328 -0.92 25.41 0.14
N PHE A 329 -1.16 25.12 -1.15
CA PHE A 329 -2.19 25.77 -1.98
C PHE A 329 -1.93 27.25 -2.24
N ASP A 330 -0.68 27.69 -2.22
CA ASP A 330 -0.30 29.08 -2.48
C ASP A 330 0.01 29.35 -3.97
N GLY A 331 0.02 28.31 -4.83
CA GLY A 331 0.33 28.36 -6.25
C GLY A 331 1.81 28.20 -6.58
N ASN A 332 2.68 28.12 -5.56
CA ASN A 332 4.09 27.82 -5.73
C ASN A 332 4.36 26.39 -5.32
N LYS A 333 5.07 25.64 -6.17
CA LYS A 333 5.38 24.25 -5.87
C LYS A 333 6.44 24.14 -4.78
N ASP A 334 6.15 23.35 -3.79
CA ASP A 334 7.02 22.99 -2.69
C ASP A 334 7.95 21.83 -3.05
N LEU A 335 8.96 21.58 -2.23
CA LEU A 335 9.85 20.43 -2.36
C LEU A 335 9.53 19.42 -1.28
N LEU A 336 9.08 18.24 -1.68
CA LEU A 336 8.90 17.09 -0.82
C LEU A 336 10.03 16.09 -1.00
N ILE A 337 10.50 15.51 0.10
CA ILE A 337 11.57 14.51 0.09
C ILE A 337 11.09 13.27 0.84
N ALA A 338 11.22 12.10 0.21
CA ALA A 338 10.94 10.83 0.84
C ALA A 338 12.03 9.79 0.52
N PRO A 339 12.21 8.75 1.35
CA PRO A 339 13.16 7.69 1.05
C PRO A 339 12.62 6.78 -0.06
N ASN A 340 13.47 6.43 -1.00
CA ASN A 340 13.13 5.48 -2.06
C ASN A 340 13.60 4.04 -1.75
N ALA A 341 14.01 3.76 -0.51
CA ALA A 341 14.61 2.50 -0.06
C ALA A 341 13.76 1.79 1.01
N LYS A 342 12.94 0.85 0.57
CA LYS A 342 12.02 0.07 1.43
C LYS A 342 12.80 -0.73 2.50
N ASN A 343 12.37 -0.63 3.78
CA ASN A 343 12.85 -1.40 4.94
C ASN A 343 14.33 -1.21 5.33
N VAL A 344 15.03 -0.28 4.70
CA VAL A 344 16.43 0.04 4.99
C VAL A 344 16.68 1.53 5.21
N SER A 345 15.68 2.37 5.01
CA SER A 345 15.67 3.79 5.34
C SER A 345 14.59 4.09 6.39
N GLU A 346 14.54 5.34 6.85
CA GLU A 346 13.50 5.76 7.80
C GLU A 346 12.10 5.57 7.22
N ASN A 347 11.16 5.17 8.08
CA ASN A 347 9.74 5.00 7.77
C ASN A 347 8.84 5.74 8.77
N GLU A 348 9.42 6.52 9.67
CA GLU A 348 8.73 7.39 10.60
C GLU A 348 9.29 8.80 10.43
N ALA A 349 8.43 9.83 10.33
CA ALA A 349 8.84 11.18 9.97
C ALA A 349 9.69 11.20 8.68
N SER A 350 9.21 10.51 7.67
CA SER A 350 9.97 10.19 6.44
C SER A 350 9.53 10.98 5.21
N LEU A 351 8.51 11.84 5.30
CA LEU A 351 8.08 12.74 4.23
C LEU A 351 8.39 14.19 4.61
N MET A 352 9.57 14.66 4.24
CA MET A 352 10.02 16.04 4.54
C MET A 352 9.35 17.04 3.61
N LYS A 353 8.94 18.20 4.14
CA LYS A 353 8.47 19.35 3.38
C LYS A 353 9.41 20.54 3.53
N TYR A 354 9.70 21.16 2.39
CA TYR A 354 10.34 22.46 2.27
C TYR A 354 9.41 23.38 1.47
N SER A 355 8.90 24.42 2.10
CA SER A 355 8.02 25.38 1.41
C SER A 355 8.81 26.28 0.48
N ASN A 356 8.23 26.57 -0.69
CA ASN A 356 8.78 27.52 -1.63
C ASN A 356 8.38 28.96 -1.27
N SER A 357 9.28 29.67 -0.65
CA SER A 357 9.02 31.05 -0.17
C SER A 357 9.03 32.12 -1.26
N THR A 358 9.16 31.76 -2.54
CA THR A 358 9.27 32.72 -3.66
C THR A 358 8.30 32.40 -4.80
N ASN A 359 8.74 31.68 -5.82
CA ASN A 359 7.93 31.33 -6.99
C ASN A 359 8.54 30.13 -7.75
N ASN A 360 7.79 29.58 -8.70
CA ASN A 360 8.19 28.38 -9.45
C ASN A 360 9.38 28.58 -10.42
N SER A 361 9.70 29.82 -10.80
CA SER A 361 10.81 30.10 -11.73
C SER A 361 12.14 30.36 -11.04
N ASN A 362 12.13 30.59 -9.73
CA ASN A 362 13.31 30.76 -8.91
C ASN A 362 12.97 30.39 -7.47
N PRO A 363 12.78 29.08 -7.20
CA PRO A 363 12.30 28.61 -5.92
C PRO A 363 13.34 28.79 -4.81
N ASN A 364 12.85 29.12 -3.61
CA ASN A 364 13.66 29.22 -2.41
C ASN A 364 13.06 28.31 -1.32
N PHE A 365 13.64 27.15 -1.13
CA PHE A 365 13.12 26.09 -0.28
C PHE A 365 13.51 26.28 1.18
N ILE A 366 12.53 26.43 2.04
CA ILE A 366 12.67 26.59 3.50
C ILE A 366 12.09 25.37 4.20
N PHE A 367 12.89 24.68 5.01
CA PHE A 367 12.46 23.52 5.77
C PHE A 367 11.30 23.84 6.71
N GLU A 368 10.26 23.02 6.69
CA GLU A 368 9.12 23.12 7.62
C GLU A 368 9.01 21.91 8.55
N THR A 369 8.86 20.71 7.99
CA THR A 369 8.64 19.48 8.78
C THR A 369 9.30 18.27 8.14
N ARG A 370 9.57 17.26 8.95
CA ARG A 370 10.00 15.94 8.47
C ARG A 370 8.81 14.98 8.23
N ALA A 371 7.62 15.33 8.71
CA ALA A 371 6.50 14.41 8.81
C ALA A 371 5.24 14.93 8.10
N PHE A 372 5.40 15.60 6.94
CA PHE A 372 4.28 16.12 6.17
C PHE A 372 3.23 15.03 5.95
N LEU A 373 1.96 15.33 6.18
CA LEU A 373 0.84 14.41 6.32
C LEU A 373 0.94 13.43 7.49
N GLN A 374 2.09 12.80 7.73
CA GLN A 374 2.29 11.81 8.79
C GLN A 374 2.05 12.41 10.20
N GLU A 375 2.35 13.70 10.40
CA GLU A 375 2.09 14.38 11.67
C GLU A 375 0.59 14.53 11.98
N GLU A 376 -0.27 14.43 10.98
CA GLU A 376 -1.73 14.47 11.06
C GLU A 376 -2.38 13.07 11.14
N MET A 377 -1.56 11.99 11.19
CA MET A 377 -2.01 10.60 11.20
C MET A 377 -1.66 9.90 12.51
N ILE A 378 -2.40 8.83 12.83
CA ILE A 378 -1.85 7.77 13.67
C ILE A 378 -0.83 7.04 12.82
N GLU A 379 0.46 7.17 13.17
CA GLU A 379 1.58 6.68 12.37
C GLU A 379 2.71 6.24 13.30
N HIS A 380 3.13 4.97 13.20
CA HIS A 380 4.12 4.36 14.10
C HIS A 380 5.15 3.47 13.36
N GLY A 381 5.44 3.78 12.11
CA GLY A 381 6.40 3.01 11.30
C GLY A 381 5.72 1.84 10.58
N THR A 382 6.30 0.64 10.57
CA THR A 382 5.80 -0.49 9.79
C THR A 382 4.96 -1.45 10.63
N GLY A 383 3.81 -1.87 10.11
CA GLY A 383 3.03 -3.00 10.60
C GLY A 383 2.24 -2.69 11.86
N SER A 384 1.27 -1.81 11.79
CA SER A 384 0.40 -1.46 12.91
C SER A 384 -0.57 -2.59 13.26
N ILE A 385 -0.76 -2.82 14.55
CA ILE A 385 -1.70 -3.78 15.11
C ILE A 385 -2.54 -3.06 16.16
N PRO A 386 -3.80 -2.71 15.87
CA PRO A 386 -4.70 -2.05 16.82
C PRO A 386 -5.23 -3.05 17.86
N VAL A 387 -5.34 -2.61 19.11
CA VAL A 387 -5.96 -3.35 20.19
C VAL A 387 -6.82 -2.39 21.01
N LEU A 388 -8.10 -2.74 21.18
CA LEU A 388 -9.07 -1.99 21.97
C LEU A 388 -9.21 -2.62 23.36
N VAL A 389 -9.20 -1.81 24.40
CA VAL A 389 -9.38 -2.26 25.81
C VAL A 389 -9.66 -1.07 26.72
N ASP A 390 -10.65 -1.20 27.60
CA ASP A 390 -10.80 -0.30 28.75
C ASP A 390 -9.75 -0.69 29.82
N ILE A 391 -8.55 -0.07 29.72
CA ILE A 391 -7.38 -0.47 30.53
C ILE A 391 -7.46 0.05 31.98
N ASP A 392 -8.13 1.16 32.22
CA ASP A 392 -8.22 1.78 33.53
C ASP A 392 -9.62 1.66 34.18
N ASN A 393 -10.54 0.91 33.54
CA ASN A 393 -11.89 0.62 33.97
C ASN A 393 -12.75 1.90 34.15
N ASP A 394 -12.56 2.88 33.28
CA ASP A 394 -13.43 4.07 33.27
C ASP A 394 -14.68 3.90 32.40
N GLY A 395 -14.83 2.76 31.74
CA GLY A 395 -15.96 2.38 30.89
C GLY A 395 -15.81 2.83 29.45
N LEU A 396 -14.63 3.30 29.04
CA LEU A 396 -14.30 3.74 27.69
C LEU A 396 -13.16 2.86 27.14
N GLU A 397 -13.32 2.36 25.92
CA GLU A 397 -12.26 1.60 25.25
C GLU A 397 -11.11 2.52 24.83
N ASP A 398 -9.91 2.23 25.30
CA ASP A 398 -8.68 2.85 24.86
C ASP A 398 -8.12 2.15 23.63
N LEU A 399 -7.28 2.83 22.85
CA LEU A 399 -6.62 2.27 21.67
C LEU A 399 -5.12 2.10 21.94
N PHE A 400 -4.64 0.87 21.80
CA PHE A 400 -3.22 0.56 21.73
C PHE A 400 -2.83 0.19 20.30
N VAL A 401 -1.68 0.69 19.85
CA VAL A 401 -1.16 0.42 18.51
C VAL A 401 0.25 -0.14 18.64
N ALA A 402 0.38 -1.45 18.46
CA ALA A 402 1.69 -2.08 18.35
C ALA A 402 2.22 -1.95 16.91
N ASN A 403 3.54 -1.94 16.74
CA ASN A 403 4.17 -1.93 15.43
C ASN A 403 5.15 -3.10 15.24
N PHE A 404 5.50 -3.40 14.00
CA PHE A 404 6.59 -4.32 13.73
C PHE A 404 7.93 -3.65 14.02
N PHE A 405 8.13 -2.48 13.49
CA PHE A 405 9.23 -1.58 13.84
C PHE A 405 9.00 -0.18 13.29
N SER A 406 9.51 0.80 13.98
CA SER A 406 9.85 2.09 13.39
C SER A 406 11.34 2.12 13.08
N TYR A 407 11.71 2.76 11.98
CA TYR A 407 13.08 2.99 11.58
C TYR A 407 13.32 4.49 11.55
N LYS A 408 13.81 5.00 12.66
CA LYS A 408 14.07 6.43 12.87
C LYS A 408 15.40 6.84 12.20
N PRO A 409 15.62 8.13 11.99
CA PRO A 409 16.90 8.64 11.48
C PRO A 409 18.15 8.19 12.23
N SER A 410 18.00 7.69 13.47
CA SER A 410 19.09 7.13 14.29
C SER A 410 19.59 5.77 13.83
N LEU A 411 19.01 5.18 12.77
CA LEU A 411 19.39 3.88 12.22
C LEU A 411 19.07 2.67 13.08
N SER A 412 18.29 2.81 14.15
CA SER A 412 17.81 1.70 14.96
C SER A 412 16.38 1.32 14.56
N LYS A 413 16.12 0.02 14.48
CA LYS A 413 14.76 -0.50 14.40
C LYS A 413 14.25 -0.72 15.81
N GLU A 414 13.09 -0.15 16.10
CA GLU A 414 12.47 -0.24 17.42
C GLU A 414 11.00 -0.65 17.26
N SER A 415 10.58 -1.66 18.01
CA SER A 415 9.15 -1.94 18.17
C SER A 415 8.63 -1.26 19.41
N ARG A 416 7.41 -0.78 19.35
CA ARG A 416 6.76 -0.01 20.40
C ARG A 416 5.28 -0.33 20.44
N ILE A 417 4.63 0.06 21.52
CA ILE A 417 3.18 0.07 21.64
C ILE A 417 2.79 1.49 22.00
N ALA A 418 2.15 2.19 21.09
CA ALA A 418 1.58 3.50 21.37
C ALA A 418 0.25 3.36 22.12
N HIS A 419 -0.01 4.26 23.06
CA HIS A 419 -1.22 4.31 23.84
C HIS A 419 -2.00 5.60 23.57
N TYR A 420 -3.24 5.45 23.15
CA TYR A 420 -4.22 6.52 22.97
C TYR A 420 -5.36 6.27 23.95
N LYS A 421 -5.46 7.11 24.98
CA LYS A 421 -6.58 7.04 25.94
C LYS A 421 -7.85 7.65 25.35
N ASN A 422 -8.97 6.97 25.53
CA ASN A 422 -10.27 7.56 25.25
C ASN A 422 -10.64 8.55 26.37
N THR A 423 -10.59 9.83 26.06
CA THR A 423 -10.92 10.94 26.97
C THR A 423 -12.27 11.56 26.66
N GLY A 424 -13.06 10.95 25.79
CA GLY A 424 -14.37 11.38 25.37
C GLY A 424 -15.48 10.95 26.32
N THR A 425 -16.56 10.47 25.72
CA THR A 425 -17.72 9.88 26.42
C THR A 425 -18.11 8.60 25.71
N VAL A 426 -18.98 7.77 26.33
CA VAL A 426 -19.48 6.54 25.74
C VAL A 426 -20.12 6.73 24.35
N THR A 427 -20.69 7.86 24.06
CA THR A 427 -21.34 8.16 22.76
C THR A 427 -20.56 9.15 21.89
N ASN A 428 -19.40 9.56 22.31
CA ASN A 428 -18.55 10.47 21.55
C ASN A 428 -17.09 10.27 21.99
N PRO A 429 -16.48 9.17 21.54
CA PRO A 429 -15.10 8.84 21.87
C PRO A 429 -14.12 9.89 21.34
N ILE A 430 -13.06 10.14 22.08
CA ILE A 430 -11.94 11.01 21.67
C ILE A 430 -10.66 10.33 22.11
N PHE A 431 -9.88 9.84 21.18
CA PHE A 431 -8.59 9.22 21.47
C PHE A 431 -7.51 10.29 21.67
N THR A 432 -6.94 10.34 22.85
CA THR A 432 -5.85 11.27 23.19
C THR A 432 -4.54 10.51 23.32
N PHE A 433 -3.56 10.88 22.52
CA PHE A 433 -2.23 10.28 22.58
C PHE A 433 -1.58 10.52 23.96
N ILE A 434 -1.14 9.46 24.59
CA ILE A 434 -0.55 9.47 25.93
C ILE A 434 0.93 9.14 25.88
N ASP A 435 1.30 8.04 25.18
CA ASP A 435 2.63 7.48 25.20
C ASP A 435 2.93 6.76 23.88
N GLU A 436 4.13 6.93 23.39
CA GLU A 436 4.63 6.27 22.19
C GLU A 436 5.18 4.86 22.46
N ASP A 437 5.66 4.62 23.67
CA ASP A 437 6.35 3.39 24.06
C ASP A 437 5.85 2.89 25.42
N PHE A 438 4.61 2.38 25.42
CA PHE A 438 3.97 1.87 26.63
C PHE A 438 4.87 0.93 27.41
N LEU A 439 5.04 1.20 28.70
CA LEU A 439 5.96 0.50 29.64
C LEU A 439 7.44 0.55 29.22
N ASN A 440 7.85 1.40 28.32
CA ASN A 440 9.21 1.48 27.74
C ASN A 440 9.67 0.12 27.19
N LEU A 441 8.78 -0.59 26.50
CA LEU A 441 9.01 -1.94 26.00
C LEU A 441 10.14 -2.00 24.97
N SER A 442 10.33 -0.95 24.17
CA SER A 442 11.43 -0.85 23.21
C SER A 442 12.80 -1.03 23.84
N GLN A 443 12.94 -0.67 25.14
CA GLN A 443 14.19 -0.74 25.89
C GLN A 443 14.38 -2.09 26.60
N SER A 444 13.42 -3.01 26.49
CA SER A 444 13.38 -4.25 27.28
C SER A 444 14.16 -5.42 26.66
N ASN A 445 14.81 -5.22 25.50
CA ASN A 445 15.56 -6.26 24.76
C ASN A 445 14.74 -7.54 24.45
N ILE A 446 13.45 -7.40 24.19
CA ILE A 446 12.52 -8.51 23.90
C ILE A 446 12.38 -8.80 22.40
N GLY A 447 13.17 -8.16 21.56
CA GLY A 447 13.12 -8.27 20.10
C GLY A 447 12.19 -7.25 19.45
N LEU A 448 11.84 -7.51 18.21
CA LEU A 448 10.91 -6.70 17.42
C LEU A 448 9.53 -7.40 17.32
N ARG A 449 8.52 -6.69 16.80
CA ARG A 449 7.19 -7.25 16.45
C ARG A 449 6.50 -7.92 17.64
N PHE A 450 6.51 -7.31 18.79
CA PHE A 450 5.75 -7.81 19.92
C PHE A 450 4.31 -7.27 19.89
N VAL A 451 3.36 -8.13 20.25
CA VAL A 451 1.91 -7.89 20.11
C VAL A 451 1.23 -8.06 21.45
N PRO A 452 0.54 -7.02 21.98
CA PRO A 452 -0.20 -7.12 23.23
C PRO A 452 -1.60 -7.69 23.03
N THR A 453 -2.11 -8.35 24.06
CA THR A 453 -3.53 -8.58 24.30
C THR A 453 -3.82 -8.37 25.78
N PHE A 454 -5.01 -7.87 26.11
CA PHE A 454 -5.35 -7.51 27.47
C PHE A 454 -6.57 -8.28 27.97
N GLY A 455 -6.58 -8.58 29.29
CA GLY A 455 -7.72 -9.23 29.93
C GLY A 455 -7.50 -9.42 31.42
N ASP A 456 -8.56 -9.45 32.22
CA ASP A 456 -8.50 -9.74 33.66
C ASP A 456 -8.29 -11.24 33.84
N LEU A 457 -7.03 -11.64 34.03
CA LEU A 457 -6.64 -13.05 34.12
C LEU A 457 -6.71 -13.62 35.54
N ASP A 458 -6.73 -12.77 36.55
CA ASP A 458 -6.80 -13.20 37.94
C ASP A 458 -8.00 -12.67 38.71
N ASN A 459 -8.98 -12.12 37.98
CA ASN A 459 -10.26 -11.63 38.48
C ASN A 459 -10.12 -10.60 39.61
N ASP A 460 -9.10 -9.74 39.52
CA ASP A 460 -8.89 -8.63 40.46
C ASP A 460 -9.53 -7.32 39.96
N GLY A 461 -10.22 -7.38 38.82
CA GLY A 461 -10.93 -6.28 38.17
C GLY A 461 -10.02 -5.41 37.30
N LYS A 462 -8.76 -5.75 37.07
CA LYS A 462 -7.84 -5.00 36.24
C LYS A 462 -7.41 -5.82 35.03
N LYS A 463 -7.21 -5.15 33.90
CA LYS A 463 -6.75 -5.82 32.68
C LYS A 463 -5.25 -6.07 32.74
N ASP A 464 -4.86 -7.33 32.83
CA ASP A 464 -3.48 -7.79 32.66
C ASP A 464 -3.09 -7.78 31.18
N MET A 465 -1.80 -7.93 30.87
CA MET A 465 -1.31 -8.01 29.52
C MET A 465 -0.56 -9.32 29.26
N ILE A 466 -0.93 -10.02 28.19
CA ILE A 466 -0.08 -11.04 27.55
C ILE A 466 0.59 -10.37 26.34
N LEU A 467 1.90 -10.52 26.24
CA LEU A 467 2.72 -10.01 25.17
C LEU A 467 3.28 -11.16 24.34
N GLY A 468 2.86 -11.27 23.08
CA GLY A 468 3.45 -12.21 22.12
C GLY A 468 4.75 -11.67 21.55
N LEU A 469 5.75 -12.53 21.37
CA LEU A 469 7.10 -12.13 20.98
C LEU A 469 7.51 -12.70 19.60
N GLU A 470 8.50 -12.06 18.99
CA GLU A 470 9.06 -12.47 17.71
C GLU A 470 9.60 -13.91 17.72
N ASN A 471 10.16 -14.37 18.84
CA ASN A 471 10.67 -15.74 18.99
C ASN A 471 9.58 -16.79 19.22
N GLY A 472 8.29 -16.39 19.18
CA GLY A 472 7.13 -17.26 19.33
C GLY A 472 6.72 -17.57 20.78
N SER A 473 7.46 -17.08 21.79
CA SER A 473 7.06 -17.18 23.19
C SER A 473 6.11 -16.06 23.61
N ILE A 474 5.56 -16.17 24.80
CA ILE A 474 4.70 -15.15 25.39
C ILE A 474 5.21 -14.72 26.76
N SER A 475 4.94 -13.48 27.15
CA SER A 475 5.22 -12.92 28.47
C SER A 475 3.94 -12.40 29.13
N TYR A 476 3.79 -12.58 30.42
CA TYR A 476 2.65 -12.10 31.20
C TYR A 476 3.05 -10.94 32.09
N TYR A 477 2.30 -9.87 32.02
CA TYR A 477 2.45 -8.66 32.83
C TYR A 477 1.18 -8.47 33.67
N LYS A 478 1.29 -8.66 35.00
CA LYS A 478 0.19 -8.40 35.91
C LYS A 478 -0.02 -6.91 36.10
N ASN A 479 -1.26 -6.45 35.91
CA ASN A 479 -1.66 -5.08 36.21
C ASN A 479 -1.77 -4.86 37.74
N THR A 480 -0.94 -3.95 38.27
CA THR A 480 -0.91 -3.60 39.70
C THR A 480 -1.39 -2.18 39.96
N SER A 481 -2.04 -1.57 38.98
CA SER A 481 -2.51 -0.19 39.04
C SER A 481 -3.35 0.11 40.27
N SER A 482 -3.18 1.31 40.82
CA SER A 482 -4.00 1.85 41.88
C SER A 482 -4.35 3.31 41.57
N GLY A 483 -5.63 3.56 41.30
CA GLY A 483 -6.09 4.86 40.80
C GLY A 483 -5.80 5.05 39.30
N SER A 484 -5.55 6.29 38.89
CA SER A 484 -5.42 6.67 37.45
C SER A 484 -4.05 6.38 36.83
N PHE A 485 -3.09 5.83 37.58
CA PHE A 485 -1.77 5.53 37.05
C PHE A 485 -1.66 4.05 36.73
N LEU A 486 -1.38 3.75 35.47
CA LEU A 486 -1.15 2.39 35.00
C LEU A 486 0.23 1.91 35.48
N THR A 487 0.25 0.80 36.19
CA THR A 487 1.46 0.13 36.67
C THR A 487 1.35 -1.37 36.49
N PHE A 488 2.44 -2.01 36.08
CA PHE A 488 2.52 -3.44 35.89
C PHE A 488 3.66 -4.02 36.71
N ALA A 489 3.47 -5.24 37.21
CA ALA A 489 4.53 -5.99 37.86
C ALA A 489 5.62 -6.39 36.85
N SER A 490 6.81 -6.75 37.34
CA SER A 490 7.84 -7.34 36.48
C SER A 490 7.27 -8.57 35.75
N PRO A 491 7.53 -8.70 34.44
CA PRO A 491 6.89 -9.75 33.63
C PRO A 491 7.34 -11.16 34.03
N ILE A 492 6.41 -12.10 33.97
CA ILE A 492 6.70 -13.53 33.91
C ILE A 492 7.02 -13.85 32.47
N GLN A 493 8.32 -14.01 32.18
CA GLN A 493 8.79 -14.39 30.84
C GLN A 493 8.60 -15.89 30.63
N ASN A 494 8.36 -16.29 29.37
CA ASN A 494 8.19 -17.69 28.99
C ASN A 494 7.08 -18.40 29.81
N VAL A 495 5.87 -17.87 29.69
CA VAL A 495 4.67 -18.48 30.31
C VAL A 495 4.60 -19.95 29.92
N THR A 496 4.25 -20.82 30.90
CA THR A 496 4.20 -22.26 30.72
C THR A 496 2.75 -22.76 30.66
N ASP A 497 2.56 -23.90 29.99
CA ASP A 497 1.31 -24.65 29.97
C ASP A 497 1.09 -25.47 31.25
N ASN A 498 0.00 -26.23 31.29
CA ASN A 498 -0.34 -27.13 32.41
C ASN A 498 0.67 -28.29 32.65
N LEU A 499 1.55 -28.55 31.68
CA LEU A 499 2.63 -29.55 31.78
C LEU A 499 3.96 -28.92 32.16
N GLY A 500 4.01 -27.59 32.39
CA GLY A 500 5.22 -26.85 32.67
C GLY A 500 6.12 -26.61 31.44
N GLN A 501 5.58 -26.83 30.24
CA GLN A 501 6.29 -26.54 29.00
C GLN A 501 6.09 -25.07 28.62
N VAL A 502 7.14 -24.40 28.13
CA VAL A 502 7.02 -23.02 27.65
C VAL A 502 6.07 -22.98 26.46
N ILE A 503 5.07 -22.12 26.55
CA ILE A 503 4.19 -21.82 25.42
C ILE A 503 5.03 -21.10 24.37
N ASN A 504 5.34 -21.81 23.29
CA ASN A 504 6.10 -21.29 22.16
C ASN A 504 5.56 -21.87 20.85
N ILE A 505 5.10 -20.99 19.97
CA ILE A 505 4.45 -21.38 18.70
C ILE A 505 5.40 -21.32 17.49
N GLY A 506 6.70 -21.10 17.74
CA GLY A 506 7.76 -21.05 16.71
C GLY A 506 8.26 -19.64 16.43
N GLN A 507 7.48 -18.78 15.78
CA GLN A 507 7.85 -17.39 15.48
C GLN A 507 6.60 -16.50 15.41
N TYR A 508 6.78 -15.24 15.80
CA TYR A 508 5.79 -14.16 15.69
C TYR A 508 4.44 -14.51 16.31
N ALA A 509 4.42 -14.65 17.65
CA ALA A 509 3.20 -14.90 18.39
C ALA A 509 2.26 -13.68 18.33
N ASN A 510 1.04 -13.88 17.80
CA ASN A 510 -0.04 -12.89 17.81
C ASN A 510 -1.17 -13.39 18.73
N PRO A 511 -1.12 -13.09 20.04
CA PRO A 511 -2.09 -13.59 21.00
C PRO A 511 -3.38 -12.76 21.00
N GLN A 512 -4.49 -13.45 21.30
CA GLN A 512 -5.72 -12.84 21.75
C GLN A 512 -6.24 -13.56 22.98
N LEU A 513 -6.61 -12.82 24.02
CA LEU A 513 -7.39 -13.32 25.16
C LEU A 513 -8.87 -13.19 24.84
N PHE A 514 -9.60 -14.33 24.90
CA PHE A 514 -11.03 -14.38 24.63
C PHE A 514 -11.65 -15.60 25.30
N ASP A 515 -12.81 -15.45 25.96
CA ASP A 515 -13.58 -16.59 26.49
C ASP A 515 -14.24 -17.33 25.32
N LEU A 516 -13.46 -18.25 24.70
CA LEU A 516 -13.86 -18.90 23.45
C LEU A 516 -14.90 -20.02 23.69
N ASN A 517 -14.76 -20.76 24.78
CA ASN A 517 -15.61 -21.87 25.12
C ASN A 517 -16.83 -21.47 25.97
N ARG A 518 -16.98 -20.18 26.32
CA ARG A 518 -18.05 -19.59 27.12
C ARG A 518 -18.14 -20.15 28.54
N ASP A 519 -17.00 -20.49 29.17
CA ASP A 519 -16.94 -20.97 30.56
C ASP A 519 -16.70 -19.84 31.58
N GLY A 520 -16.59 -18.59 31.10
CA GLY A 520 -16.40 -17.39 31.90
C GLY A 520 -14.93 -17.10 32.23
N LYS A 521 -13.99 -17.86 31.66
CA LYS A 521 -12.54 -17.63 31.80
C LYS A 521 -11.94 -17.25 30.47
N LEU A 522 -10.96 -16.36 30.50
CA LEU A 522 -10.26 -15.98 29.28
C LEU A 522 -9.31 -17.11 28.86
N ASP A 523 -9.53 -17.60 27.65
CA ASP A 523 -8.64 -18.52 26.95
C ASP A 523 -7.57 -17.74 26.18
N LEU A 524 -6.55 -18.45 25.68
CA LEU A 524 -5.47 -17.87 24.90
C LEU A 524 -5.46 -18.48 23.49
N ILE A 525 -5.72 -17.64 22.48
CA ILE A 525 -5.60 -18.00 21.08
C ILE A 525 -4.38 -17.31 20.52
N ILE A 526 -3.53 -18.02 19.75
CA ILE A 526 -2.31 -17.44 19.21
C ILE A 526 -2.22 -17.70 17.70
N GLY A 527 -2.12 -16.63 16.93
CA GLY A 527 -1.80 -16.69 15.52
C GLY A 527 -0.31 -16.88 15.28
N LYS A 528 0.03 -17.70 14.28
CA LYS A 528 1.40 -18.09 13.92
C LYS A 528 1.89 -17.37 12.66
N LYS A 529 3.21 -17.27 12.54
CA LYS A 529 3.86 -16.87 11.26
C LYS A 529 3.39 -17.71 10.08
N THR A 530 3.19 -19.01 10.27
CA THR A 530 2.75 -19.94 9.21
C THR A 530 1.32 -19.73 8.74
N GLY A 531 0.50 -18.91 9.43
CA GLY A 531 -0.86 -18.58 9.04
C GLY A 531 -1.95 -19.33 9.79
N GLU A 532 -1.58 -20.22 10.69
CA GLU A 532 -2.50 -21.05 11.48
C GLU A 532 -2.81 -20.43 12.85
N LEU A 533 -3.86 -20.94 13.53
CA LEU A 533 -4.22 -20.56 14.89
C LEU A 533 -4.01 -21.72 15.85
N VAL A 534 -3.50 -21.42 17.05
CA VAL A 534 -3.34 -22.36 18.15
C VAL A 534 -4.25 -21.95 19.30
N TYR A 535 -4.94 -22.90 19.90
CA TYR A 535 -5.87 -22.67 21.02
C TYR A 535 -5.38 -23.33 22.30
N PHE A 536 -5.22 -22.52 23.33
CA PHE A 536 -4.97 -22.93 24.70
C PHE A 536 -6.17 -22.55 25.56
N GLU A 537 -6.85 -23.57 26.13
CA GLU A 537 -7.96 -23.39 27.07
C GLU A 537 -7.42 -23.06 28.47
N ASN A 538 -8.05 -22.12 29.14
CA ASN A 538 -7.77 -21.83 30.54
C ASN A 538 -8.53 -22.82 31.43
N ILE A 539 -7.87 -23.92 31.82
CA ILE A 539 -8.42 -24.95 32.74
C ILE A 539 -8.23 -24.59 34.21
N GLY A 540 -7.62 -23.47 34.53
CA GLY A 540 -7.43 -23.00 35.89
C GLY A 540 -8.69 -22.48 36.57
N SER A 541 -8.51 -21.75 37.68
CA SER A 541 -9.58 -20.98 38.30
C SER A 541 -9.64 -19.56 37.75
N LEU A 542 -10.72 -18.83 38.09
CA LEU A 542 -10.85 -17.42 37.71
C LEU A 542 -9.70 -16.54 38.22
N THR A 543 -9.08 -16.93 39.36
CA THR A 543 -7.99 -16.16 40.01
C THR A 543 -6.60 -16.73 39.77
N SER A 544 -6.49 -17.82 39.03
CA SER A 544 -5.21 -18.49 38.76
C SER A 544 -5.30 -19.23 37.44
N PRO A 545 -5.01 -18.56 36.34
CA PRO A 545 -5.09 -19.15 34.99
C PRO A 545 -4.06 -20.27 34.83
N VAL A 546 -4.46 -21.34 34.16
CA VAL A 546 -3.59 -22.45 33.74
C VAL A 546 -3.98 -22.83 32.32
N PHE A 547 -3.10 -22.66 31.40
CA PHE A 547 -3.36 -22.89 29.98
C PHE A 547 -3.03 -24.33 29.57
N GLU A 548 -3.95 -24.98 28.88
CA GLU A 548 -3.78 -26.31 28.30
C GLU A 548 -3.94 -26.26 26.80
N LEU A 549 -2.95 -26.79 26.05
CA LEU A 549 -3.07 -26.89 24.59
C LEU A 549 -4.23 -27.81 24.21
N LYS A 550 -5.27 -27.25 23.57
CA LYS A 550 -6.43 -28.00 23.11
C LYS A 550 -6.44 -28.26 21.61
N ASN A 551 -6.01 -27.29 20.83
CA ASN A 551 -6.02 -27.43 19.39
C ASN A 551 -4.83 -26.68 18.76
N SER A 552 -3.99 -27.37 18.03
CA SER A 552 -2.82 -26.79 17.35
C SER A 552 -3.13 -26.23 15.94
N LEU A 553 -4.35 -26.47 15.45
CA LEU A 553 -4.89 -25.99 14.18
C LEU A 553 -6.38 -25.64 14.38
N LEU A 554 -6.64 -24.61 15.18
CA LEU A 554 -7.98 -24.22 15.58
C LEU A 554 -8.87 -23.91 14.37
N GLY A 555 -9.99 -24.61 14.28
CA GLY A 555 -10.99 -24.41 13.23
C GLY A 555 -10.50 -24.65 11.81
N GLY A 556 -9.35 -25.29 11.62
CA GLY A 556 -8.73 -25.49 10.32
C GLY A 556 -8.31 -24.17 9.63
N VAL A 557 -8.16 -23.10 10.42
CA VAL A 557 -7.75 -21.79 9.86
C VAL A 557 -6.32 -21.82 9.37
N ASP A 558 -6.13 -21.42 8.12
CA ASP A 558 -4.83 -21.16 7.49
C ASP A 558 -4.98 -19.99 6.52
N VAL A 559 -4.27 -18.89 6.78
CA VAL A 559 -4.27 -17.68 5.95
C VAL A 559 -3.03 -17.57 5.07
N SER A 560 -2.22 -18.63 4.98
CA SER A 560 -1.12 -18.71 4.04
C SER A 560 -1.62 -18.88 2.59
N THR A 561 -0.81 -18.50 1.64
CA THR A 561 -1.12 -18.68 0.20
C THR A 561 0.08 -19.27 -0.53
N THR A 562 -0.12 -19.77 -1.75
CA THR A 562 0.97 -20.32 -2.58
C THR A 562 2.04 -19.28 -2.92
N VAL A 563 1.68 -17.99 -2.96
CA VAL A 563 2.62 -16.87 -3.22
C VAL A 563 3.15 -16.25 -1.93
N SER A 564 2.48 -16.50 -0.81
CA SER A 564 2.87 -16.06 0.52
C SER A 564 2.75 -17.23 1.50
N PRO A 565 3.76 -18.13 1.56
CA PRO A 565 3.71 -19.30 2.44
C PRO A 565 3.80 -18.96 3.93
N ASP A 566 4.31 -17.77 4.26
CA ASP A 566 4.19 -17.18 5.59
C ASP A 566 2.84 -16.44 5.64
N GLY A 567 1.90 -16.90 6.46
CA GLY A 567 0.56 -16.31 6.55
C GLY A 567 0.49 -15.12 7.51
N PHE A 568 1.25 -15.12 8.59
CA PHE A 568 1.22 -14.12 9.67
C PHE A 568 -0.18 -13.87 10.21
N ALA A 569 -0.83 -14.93 10.69
CA ALA A 569 -2.19 -14.84 11.21
C ALA A 569 -2.30 -13.88 12.41
N THR A 570 -3.22 -12.93 12.33
CA THR A 570 -3.60 -12.00 13.41
C THR A 570 -5.06 -12.23 13.76
N PRO A 571 -5.39 -13.12 14.72
CA PRO A 571 -6.78 -13.44 15.07
C PRO A 571 -7.45 -12.30 15.82
N HIS A 572 -8.72 -12.07 15.51
CA HIS A 572 -9.61 -11.24 16.31
C HIS A 572 -10.99 -11.88 16.41
N PHE A 573 -11.24 -12.57 17.52
CA PHE A 573 -12.56 -13.10 17.87
C PHE A 573 -13.40 -11.99 18.49
N PHE A 574 -14.66 -11.92 18.10
CA PHE A 574 -15.62 -10.97 18.66
C PHE A 574 -17.01 -11.59 18.73
N ARG A 575 -17.89 -11.02 19.55
CA ARG A 575 -19.30 -11.43 19.62
C ARG A 575 -20.19 -10.33 19.11
N TYR A 576 -21.12 -10.71 18.25
CA TYR A 576 -22.17 -9.84 17.77
C TYR A 576 -23.50 -10.59 17.79
N LEU A 577 -24.54 -10.02 18.42
CA LEU A 577 -25.86 -10.67 18.62
C LEU A 577 -25.73 -12.10 19.12
N ASP A 578 -24.91 -12.30 20.16
CA ASP A 578 -24.62 -13.60 20.82
C ASP A 578 -23.96 -14.68 19.95
N THR A 579 -23.53 -14.35 18.76
CA THR A 579 -22.76 -15.23 17.86
C THR A 579 -21.29 -14.86 17.88
N THR A 580 -20.42 -15.87 17.97
CA THR A 580 -18.98 -15.68 17.87
C THR A 580 -18.56 -15.67 16.41
N TYR A 581 -17.80 -14.65 16.02
CA TYR A 581 -17.16 -14.48 14.72
C TYR A 581 -15.65 -14.36 14.88
N LEU A 582 -14.93 -14.51 13.77
CA LEU A 582 -13.49 -14.40 13.74
C LEU A 582 -13.07 -13.63 12.48
N LEU A 583 -12.29 -12.58 12.66
CA LEU A 583 -11.46 -11.97 11.62
C LEU A 583 -10.02 -12.44 11.80
N VAL A 584 -9.35 -12.78 10.72
CA VAL A 584 -7.92 -13.12 10.74
C VAL A 584 -7.21 -12.30 9.67
N GLY A 585 -6.40 -11.36 10.11
CA GLY A 585 -5.51 -10.62 9.22
C GLY A 585 -4.35 -11.50 8.74
N SER A 586 -3.71 -11.09 7.64
CA SER A 586 -2.66 -11.89 7.00
C SER A 586 -1.55 -11.04 6.39
N LEU A 587 -0.42 -11.70 6.07
CA LEU A 587 0.69 -11.08 5.32
C LEU A 587 0.25 -10.52 3.97
N SER A 588 -0.69 -11.17 3.30
CA SER A 588 -1.17 -10.71 1.99
C SER A 588 -1.99 -9.42 2.05
N GLY A 589 -2.37 -8.95 3.26
CA GLY A 589 -3.29 -7.83 3.47
C GLY A 589 -4.76 -8.25 3.49
N ALA A 590 -5.08 -9.45 3.03
CA ALA A 590 -6.42 -10.00 3.12
C ALA A 590 -6.83 -10.22 4.58
N SER A 591 -8.06 -9.89 4.91
CA SER A 591 -8.69 -10.24 6.19
C SER A 591 -9.70 -11.37 5.95
N TYR A 592 -9.44 -12.51 6.55
CA TYR A 592 -10.30 -13.69 6.43
C TYR A 592 -11.41 -13.64 7.47
N PHE A 593 -12.64 -13.85 7.05
CA PHE A 593 -13.81 -13.78 7.92
C PHE A 593 -14.49 -15.14 8.08
N TYR A 594 -14.65 -15.57 9.33
CA TYR A 594 -15.21 -16.87 9.68
C TYR A 594 -16.41 -16.74 10.62
N LYS A 595 -17.32 -17.74 10.55
CA LYS A 595 -18.43 -17.97 11.48
C LYS A 595 -18.50 -19.45 11.88
N GLY A 596 -19.55 -19.82 12.64
CA GLY A 596 -19.77 -21.20 13.04
C GLY A 596 -18.77 -21.69 14.08
N ILE A 597 -18.33 -20.82 14.97
CA ILE A 597 -17.21 -21.05 15.91
C ILE A 597 -17.69 -21.80 17.16
N ASP A 598 -18.80 -21.38 17.74
CA ASP A 598 -19.26 -21.81 19.09
C ASP A 598 -19.40 -23.33 19.28
N ASN A 599 -19.54 -24.10 18.21
CA ASN A 599 -19.70 -25.58 18.30
C ASN A 599 -18.56 -26.35 17.60
N HIS A 600 -17.48 -25.67 17.19
CA HIS A 600 -16.42 -26.24 16.34
C HIS A 600 -15.02 -26.05 16.92
N LEU A 601 -14.87 -26.16 18.26
CA LEU A 601 -13.58 -26.01 18.94
C LEU A 601 -12.78 -27.32 19.05
N ALA A 602 -13.41 -28.46 18.75
CA ALA A 602 -12.77 -29.77 18.82
C ALA A 602 -11.67 -29.91 17.76
N ILE A 603 -10.73 -30.82 18.02
CA ILE A 603 -9.71 -31.21 17.03
C ILE A 603 -10.44 -31.75 15.77
N ASP A 604 -9.94 -31.44 14.60
CA ASP A 604 -10.48 -31.79 13.28
C ASP A 604 -11.83 -31.14 12.92
N SER A 605 -12.34 -30.23 13.72
CA SER A 605 -13.47 -29.38 13.29
C SER A 605 -12.95 -28.16 12.53
N SER A 606 -13.79 -27.62 11.64
CA SER A 606 -13.46 -26.43 10.85
C SER A 606 -14.50 -25.34 11.02
N PHE A 607 -14.03 -24.10 11.05
CA PHE A 607 -14.89 -22.92 10.98
C PHE A 607 -15.41 -22.72 9.55
N GLU A 608 -16.55 -22.08 9.42
CA GLU A 608 -17.11 -21.75 8.11
C GLU A 608 -16.47 -20.44 7.61
N LEU A 609 -15.67 -20.51 6.55
CA LEU A 609 -15.10 -19.35 5.89
C LEU A 609 -16.22 -18.61 5.14
N ILE A 610 -16.48 -17.36 5.50
CA ILE A 610 -17.45 -16.49 4.82
C ILE A 610 -16.76 -15.76 3.68
N SER A 611 -15.57 -15.20 3.94
CA SER A 611 -14.78 -14.46 2.94
C SER A 611 -13.28 -14.64 3.20
N ALA A 612 -12.51 -14.82 2.13
CA ALA A 612 -11.05 -14.86 2.16
C ALA A 612 -10.43 -13.46 1.91
N ASP A 613 -11.21 -12.48 1.59
CA ASP A 613 -10.83 -11.09 1.46
C ASP A 613 -12.04 -10.23 1.90
N PHE A 614 -12.22 -10.14 3.21
CA PHE A 614 -13.33 -9.43 3.80
C PHE A 614 -13.28 -7.95 3.42
N LEU A 615 -14.37 -7.43 2.90
CA LEU A 615 -14.51 -6.07 2.35
C LEU A 615 -13.63 -5.78 1.12
N GLY A 616 -13.00 -6.78 0.51
CA GLY A 616 -12.11 -6.57 -0.63
C GLY A 616 -10.87 -5.74 -0.30
N LEU A 617 -10.41 -5.78 0.95
CA LEU A 617 -9.39 -4.87 1.47
C LEU A 617 -7.96 -5.23 1.07
N MET A 618 -7.70 -6.44 0.58
CA MET A 618 -6.35 -6.90 0.22
C MET A 618 -5.59 -5.92 -0.70
N LYS A 619 -6.29 -5.25 -1.61
CA LYS A 619 -5.70 -4.28 -2.54
C LYS A 619 -5.54 -2.88 -1.95
N ASN A 620 -6.17 -2.59 -0.83
CA ASN A 620 -6.42 -1.24 -0.33
C ASN A 620 -5.69 -0.95 0.97
N VAL A 621 -5.52 -1.99 1.79
CA VAL A 621 -5.01 -1.84 3.14
C VAL A 621 -3.49 -1.95 3.17
N GLY A 622 -2.88 -2.72 2.31
CA GLY A 622 -1.45 -3.04 2.37
C GLY A 622 -1.23 -4.47 2.87
N ALA A 623 0.01 -4.83 3.15
CA ALA A 623 0.36 -6.14 3.72
C ALA A 623 0.18 -6.15 5.25
N TYR A 624 0.23 -7.33 5.84
CA TYR A 624 0.17 -7.52 7.29
C TYR A 624 -1.07 -6.91 7.95
N SER A 625 -2.26 -7.15 7.40
CA SER A 625 -3.50 -6.66 7.99
C SER A 625 -3.69 -7.20 9.41
N ALA A 626 -4.19 -6.34 10.29
CA ALA A 626 -4.60 -6.69 11.64
C ALA A 626 -5.88 -5.92 11.97
N CYS A 627 -6.86 -6.61 12.55
CA CYS A 627 -8.18 -6.03 12.83
C CYS A 627 -8.45 -5.97 14.32
N ALA A 628 -9.13 -4.89 14.76
CA ALA A 628 -9.81 -4.81 16.03
C ALA A 628 -11.24 -4.33 15.79
N ILE A 629 -12.21 -4.96 16.42
CA ILE A 629 -13.63 -4.65 16.23
C ILE A 629 -14.35 -4.55 17.57
N ASN A 630 -15.10 -3.46 17.78
CA ASN A 630 -16.00 -3.26 18.92
C ASN A 630 -17.01 -2.16 18.57
N ASP A 631 -18.07 -2.01 19.38
CA ASP A 631 -18.97 -0.86 19.37
C ASP A 631 -18.41 0.15 20.40
N ILE A 632 -17.63 1.14 19.95
CA ILE A 632 -16.89 2.02 20.85
C ILE A 632 -17.66 3.29 21.25
N ASP A 633 -18.75 3.61 20.54
CA ASP A 633 -19.61 4.76 20.81
C ASP A 633 -21.03 4.39 21.24
N ASN A 634 -21.28 3.07 21.42
CA ASN A 634 -22.52 2.51 21.91
C ASN A 634 -23.76 2.90 21.07
N ASP A 635 -23.56 3.00 19.75
CA ASP A 635 -24.63 3.26 18.80
C ASP A 635 -25.25 1.97 18.23
N ASN A 636 -24.80 0.79 18.69
CA ASN A 636 -25.12 -0.57 18.26
C ASN A 636 -24.62 -0.93 16.83
N LYS A 637 -23.71 -0.17 16.29
CA LYS A 637 -22.93 -0.54 15.13
C LYS A 637 -21.52 -0.91 15.59
N LEU A 638 -20.85 -1.71 14.78
CA LEU A 638 -19.49 -2.10 15.09
C LEU A 638 -18.51 -1.13 14.43
N ASP A 639 -17.50 -0.73 15.16
CA ASP A 639 -16.33 -0.01 14.66
C ASP A 639 -15.23 -1.02 14.34
N LEU A 640 -14.66 -0.92 13.15
CA LEU A 640 -13.57 -1.77 12.68
C LEU A 640 -12.32 -0.93 12.46
N PHE A 641 -11.29 -1.25 13.22
CA PHE A 641 -9.96 -0.67 13.08
C PHE A 641 -9.06 -1.65 12.34
N ILE A 642 -8.39 -1.18 11.27
CA ILE A 642 -7.52 -2.01 10.46
C ILE A 642 -6.14 -1.39 10.42
N GLY A 643 -5.18 -2.10 11.01
CA GLY A 643 -3.75 -1.81 10.89
C GLY A 643 -3.13 -2.57 9.73
N GLN A 644 -1.97 -2.09 9.25
CA GLN A 644 -1.27 -2.66 8.12
C GLN A 644 0.20 -2.18 8.05
N ASP A 645 0.94 -2.58 7.01
CA ASP A 645 2.38 -2.34 6.90
C ASP A 645 2.82 -0.88 6.67
N LEU A 646 1.90 0.03 6.33
CA LEU A 646 2.22 1.47 6.26
C LEU A 646 2.25 2.17 7.63
N GLY A 647 1.92 1.46 8.71
CA GLY A 647 2.09 1.95 10.08
C GLY A 647 0.91 2.71 10.67
N GLY A 648 -0.04 3.10 9.86
CA GLY A 648 -1.26 3.78 10.31
C GLY A 648 -2.45 2.84 10.44
N ILE A 649 -3.60 3.41 10.74
CA ILE A 649 -4.85 2.69 10.96
C ILE A 649 -5.95 3.28 10.07
N PHE A 650 -6.80 2.41 9.51
CA PHE A 650 -8.10 2.78 8.97
C PHE A 650 -9.18 2.54 10.01
N HIS A 651 -10.17 3.43 10.05
CA HIS A 651 -11.38 3.24 10.82
C HIS A 651 -12.58 3.16 9.89
N LEU A 652 -13.40 2.13 10.10
CA LEU A 652 -14.63 1.89 9.35
C LEU A 652 -15.77 1.61 10.34
N GLU A 653 -16.97 2.05 10.01
CA GLU A 653 -18.17 1.85 10.80
C GLU A 653 -19.16 0.93 10.06
N HIS A 654 -19.80 0.02 10.82
CA HIS A 654 -20.80 -0.91 10.31
C HIS A 654 -22.05 -0.17 9.83
N ASP A 655 -22.43 -0.37 8.58
CA ASP A 655 -23.69 0.14 8.05
C ASP A 655 -24.84 -0.84 8.30
N SER A 656 -25.63 -0.57 9.34
CA SER A 656 -26.82 -1.35 9.64
C SER A 656 -28.02 -1.08 8.72
N SER A 657 -27.94 -0.05 7.86
CA SER A 657 -29.06 0.37 6.99
C SER A 657 -29.07 -0.37 5.64
N SER A 658 -28.02 -1.05 5.28
CA SER A 658 -27.91 -1.77 4.02
C SER A 658 -28.58 -3.14 4.04
N SER A 659 -29.91 -3.15 4.13
CA SER A 659 -30.68 -4.19 3.46
C SER A 659 -30.60 -3.91 1.96
N ILE A 660 -29.78 -4.67 1.24
CA ILE A 660 -29.59 -4.65 -0.21
C ILE A 660 -28.48 -3.73 -0.73
N GLY A 661 -27.31 -4.32 -0.95
CA GLY A 661 -26.30 -4.10 -1.94
C GLY A 661 -26.22 -2.79 -2.71
N ILE A 662 -25.30 -1.91 -2.29
CA ILE A 662 -24.61 -1.01 -3.22
C ILE A 662 -23.11 -1.35 -3.26
N ALA A 663 -22.53 -2.07 -2.30
CA ALA A 663 -21.16 -2.56 -2.41
C ALA A 663 -20.95 -3.57 -3.55
N GLU A 664 -21.98 -4.29 -4.00
CA GLU A 664 -21.91 -5.12 -5.22
C GLU A 664 -21.77 -4.30 -6.52
N ALA A 665 -22.15 -3.04 -6.53
CA ALA A 665 -22.08 -2.22 -7.75
C ALA A 665 -20.64 -1.78 -8.11
N TYR A 666 -19.71 -1.76 -7.14
CA TYR A 666 -18.31 -1.40 -7.39
C TYR A 666 -17.36 -2.59 -7.56
N PHE A 667 -17.79 -3.82 -7.20
CA PHE A 667 -17.02 -5.04 -7.41
C PHE A 667 -17.53 -5.91 -8.56
N ASN A 668 -18.47 -5.41 -9.35
CA ASN A 668 -18.93 -6.06 -10.54
C ASN A 668 -17.94 -5.91 -11.70
N GLU A 669 -16.68 -6.30 -11.49
CA GLU A 669 -15.89 -6.69 -12.66
C GLU A 669 -16.67 -7.82 -13.35
N PRO A 670 -16.96 -7.67 -14.65
CA PRO A 670 -17.60 -8.72 -15.40
C PRO A 670 -16.76 -9.99 -15.32
N LYS A 671 -17.24 -10.98 -14.59
CA LYS A 671 -16.56 -12.28 -14.46
C LYS A 671 -17.18 -13.25 -15.45
N ILE A 672 -16.31 -13.91 -16.20
CA ILE A 672 -16.70 -14.98 -17.09
C ILE A 672 -16.12 -16.28 -16.56
N GLN A 673 -16.97 -17.28 -16.40
CA GLN A 673 -16.55 -18.65 -16.12
C GLN A 673 -16.68 -19.49 -17.40
N ILE A 674 -15.63 -20.25 -17.69
CA ILE A 674 -15.60 -21.16 -18.84
C ILE A 674 -15.28 -22.55 -18.34
N TYR A 675 -16.21 -23.46 -18.52
CA TYR A 675 -16.07 -24.85 -18.09
C TYR A 675 -16.76 -25.86 -19.05
N PRO A 676 -16.36 -27.14 -19.03
CA PRO A 676 -15.21 -27.70 -18.33
C PRO A 676 -13.89 -27.28 -18.97
N ASN A 677 -12.86 -27.13 -18.16
CA ASN A 677 -11.49 -26.93 -18.63
C ASN A 677 -10.56 -27.87 -17.82
N PRO A 678 -10.00 -28.94 -18.40
CA PRO A 678 -10.02 -29.32 -19.82
C PRO A 678 -11.39 -29.68 -20.40
N THR A 679 -11.54 -29.54 -21.74
CA THR A 679 -12.77 -29.81 -22.49
C THR A 679 -12.58 -30.84 -23.60
N ASN A 680 -13.64 -31.59 -23.89
CA ASN A 680 -13.73 -32.47 -25.08
C ASN A 680 -14.31 -31.75 -26.32
N GLY A 681 -14.42 -30.40 -26.28
CA GLY A 681 -14.87 -29.59 -27.40
C GLY A 681 -16.15 -28.80 -27.18
N LYS A 682 -16.87 -29.00 -26.08
CA LYS A 682 -17.97 -28.13 -25.67
C LYS A 682 -17.64 -27.41 -24.40
N LEU A 683 -17.85 -26.10 -24.39
CA LEU A 683 -17.61 -25.20 -23.28
C LEU A 683 -18.88 -24.48 -22.92
N VAL A 684 -19.24 -24.43 -21.66
CA VAL A 684 -20.21 -23.50 -21.12
C VAL A 684 -19.47 -22.21 -20.79
N VAL A 685 -19.97 -21.10 -21.30
CA VAL A 685 -19.54 -19.75 -20.96
C VAL A 685 -20.64 -19.12 -20.14
N GLU A 686 -20.36 -18.86 -18.90
CA GLU A 686 -21.29 -18.25 -17.94
C GLU A 686 -20.86 -16.85 -17.58
N LEU A 687 -21.80 -15.92 -17.65
CA LEU A 687 -21.58 -14.51 -17.39
C LEU A 687 -22.00 -14.20 -15.96
N LEU A 688 -21.08 -13.71 -15.19
CA LEU A 688 -21.34 -13.15 -13.88
C LEU A 688 -21.14 -11.63 -13.99
N ASN A 689 -22.23 -10.89 -13.79
CA ASN A 689 -22.21 -9.42 -13.82
C ASN A 689 -21.90 -8.78 -15.20
N LEU A 690 -22.33 -9.43 -16.27
CA LEU A 690 -22.24 -8.90 -17.64
C LEU A 690 -23.59 -9.02 -18.34
N GLU A 691 -23.99 -7.95 -19.02
CA GLU A 691 -25.20 -8.00 -19.86
C GLU A 691 -24.96 -8.91 -21.09
N PRO A 692 -25.91 -9.78 -21.44
CA PRO A 692 -25.82 -10.57 -22.65
C PRO A 692 -25.80 -9.66 -23.86
N ASN A 693 -24.96 -9.90 -24.80
CA ASN A 693 -24.79 -9.29 -26.12
C ASN A 693 -23.36 -8.87 -26.43
N PHE A 694 -22.39 -9.74 -26.11
CA PHE A 694 -20.99 -9.53 -26.41
C PHE A 694 -20.41 -10.67 -27.24
N GLN A 695 -19.15 -10.52 -27.63
CA GLN A 695 -18.46 -11.41 -28.55
C GLN A 695 -17.29 -12.11 -27.82
N ILE A 696 -17.14 -13.39 -28.15
CA ILE A 696 -15.97 -14.19 -27.70
C ILE A 696 -15.19 -14.60 -28.92
N GLU A 697 -13.88 -14.48 -28.84
CA GLU A 697 -12.94 -14.87 -29.87
C GLU A 697 -12.00 -15.98 -29.38
N ILE A 698 -11.74 -16.97 -30.22
CA ILE A 698 -10.81 -18.05 -29.88
C ILE A 698 -9.55 -17.92 -30.72
N TYR A 699 -8.41 -17.92 -30.05
CA TYR A 699 -7.10 -17.80 -30.67
C TYR A 699 -6.24 -19.04 -30.42
N SER A 700 -5.37 -19.33 -31.38
CA SER A 700 -4.26 -20.23 -31.16
C SER A 700 -3.22 -19.60 -30.23
N THR A 701 -2.33 -20.42 -29.65
CA THR A 701 -1.18 -19.93 -28.86
C THR A 701 -0.20 -19.05 -29.65
N LEU A 702 -0.29 -19.03 -30.98
CA LEU A 702 0.50 -18.19 -31.89
C LEU A 702 -0.23 -16.86 -32.24
N GLY A 703 -1.39 -16.59 -31.62
CA GLY A 703 -2.14 -15.36 -31.84
C GLY A 703 -3.05 -15.34 -33.08
N SER A 704 -3.24 -16.47 -33.76
CA SER A 704 -4.15 -16.55 -34.90
C SER A 704 -5.59 -16.73 -34.42
N LYS A 705 -6.52 -15.86 -34.83
CA LYS A 705 -7.95 -16.00 -34.56
C LYS A 705 -8.53 -17.19 -35.30
N LEU A 706 -9.18 -18.11 -34.59
CA LEU A 706 -9.68 -19.38 -35.07
C LEU A 706 -11.21 -19.41 -35.20
N SER A 707 -11.90 -18.80 -34.25
CA SER A 707 -13.37 -18.81 -34.19
C SER A 707 -13.89 -17.57 -33.44
N GLU A 708 -15.17 -17.27 -33.66
CA GLU A 708 -15.87 -16.16 -33.01
C GLU A 708 -17.30 -16.62 -32.67
N PHE A 709 -17.77 -16.27 -31.46
CA PHE A 709 -19.12 -16.61 -30.97
C PHE A 709 -19.78 -15.39 -30.35
N LYS A 710 -21.08 -15.23 -30.63
CA LYS A 710 -21.92 -14.20 -30.00
C LYS A 710 -22.63 -14.78 -28.79
N MET A 711 -22.55 -14.07 -27.70
CA MET A 711 -23.15 -14.42 -26.41
C MET A 711 -24.46 -13.64 -26.24
N ASN A 712 -25.58 -14.33 -26.34
CA ASN A 712 -26.92 -13.69 -26.32
C ASN A 712 -27.70 -14.03 -25.03
N ALA A 713 -27.08 -14.76 -24.10
CA ALA A 713 -27.70 -15.18 -22.84
C ALA A 713 -26.64 -15.19 -21.73
N ILE A 714 -27.06 -15.22 -20.46
CA ILE A 714 -26.20 -15.29 -19.31
C ILE A 714 -25.33 -16.56 -19.31
N SER A 715 -25.86 -17.67 -19.85
CA SER A 715 -25.11 -18.91 -20.04
C SER A 715 -25.26 -19.36 -21.49
N ASN A 716 -24.14 -19.61 -22.14
CA ASN A 716 -24.08 -20.04 -23.52
C ASN A 716 -23.18 -21.28 -23.68
N VAL A 717 -23.51 -22.16 -24.59
CA VAL A 717 -22.63 -23.29 -24.94
C VAL A 717 -21.95 -22.98 -26.26
N ILE A 718 -20.62 -22.95 -26.25
CA ILE A 718 -19.82 -22.84 -27.48
C ILE A 718 -19.23 -24.20 -27.86
N ASP A 719 -19.19 -24.49 -29.14
CA ASP A 719 -18.69 -25.76 -29.70
C ASP A 719 -17.38 -25.52 -30.45
N ILE A 720 -16.29 -26.04 -29.90
CA ILE A 720 -14.95 -26.01 -30.49
C ILE A 720 -14.46 -27.42 -30.87
N SER A 721 -15.39 -28.38 -31.04
CA SER A 721 -15.06 -29.77 -31.35
C SER A 721 -14.25 -29.91 -32.64
N SER A 722 -14.44 -28.98 -33.58
CA SER A 722 -13.68 -28.94 -34.85
C SER A 722 -12.20 -28.56 -34.71
N LEU A 723 -11.77 -27.99 -33.58
CA LEU A 723 -10.39 -27.63 -33.35
C LEU A 723 -9.60 -28.86 -32.90
N PRO A 724 -8.33 -29.02 -33.26
CA PRO A 724 -7.47 -30.10 -32.76
C PRO A 724 -7.31 -30.10 -31.23
N ALA A 725 -6.85 -31.22 -30.64
CA ALA A 725 -6.43 -31.23 -29.25
C ALA A 725 -5.26 -30.26 -29.04
N GLY A 726 -5.33 -29.42 -27.97
CA GLY A 726 -4.31 -28.41 -27.74
C GLY A 726 -4.77 -27.29 -26.81
N ILE A 727 -3.90 -26.29 -26.65
CA ILE A 727 -4.14 -25.10 -25.82
C ILE A 727 -4.64 -23.98 -26.71
N TYR A 728 -5.70 -23.30 -26.26
CA TYR A 728 -6.31 -22.17 -26.93
C TYR A 728 -6.52 -21.02 -25.94
N ILE A 729 -6.66 -19.82 -26.47
CA ILE A 729 -6.97 -18.61 -25.69
C ILE A 729 -8.34 -18.14 -26.11
N VAL A 730 -9.25 -18.04 -25.16
CA VAL A 730 -10.55 -17.38 -25.30
C VAL A 730 -10.36 -15.92 -24.92
N TYR A 731 -10.58 -15.03 -25.86
CA TYR A 731 -10.48 -13.58 -25.65
C TYR A 731 -11.87 -12.94 -25.74
N ILE A 732 -12.12 -12.02 -24.85
CA ILE A 732 -13.37 -11.29 -24.73
C ILE A 732 -13.09 -9.80 -24.96
N PRO A 733 -13.27 -9.28 -26.19
CA PRO A 733 -12.92 -7.90 -26.56
C PRO A 733 -13.59 -6.85 -25.69
N ASN A 734 -14.84 -7.05 -25.30
CA ASN A 734 -15.66 -6.09 -24.55
C ASN A 734 -15.09 -5.77 -23.14
N ILE A 735 -14.30 -6.66 -22.57
CA ILE A 735 -13.73 -6.52 -21.22
C ILE A 735 -12.22 -6.73 -21.19
N GLY A 736 -11.59 -6.96 -22.35
CA GLY A 736 -10.14 -7.16 -22.46
C GLY A 736 -9.59 -8.42 -21.77
N GLN A 737 -10.45 -9.38 -21.37
CA GLN A 737 -10.02 -10.59 -20.65
C GLN A 737 -9.63 -11.73 -21.59
N SER A 738 -8.63 -12.51 -21.16
CA SER A 738 -8.17 -13.72 -21.84
C SER A 738 -8.19 -14.91 -20.89
N ILE A 739 -8.79 -16.01 -21.31
CA ILE A 739 -8.87 -17.25 -20.54
C ILE A 739 -8.22 -18.38 -21.32
N LYS A 740 -7.28 -19.10 -20.72
CA LYS A 740 -6.62 -20.27 -21.30
C LYS A 740 -7.52 -21.49 -21.15
N ILE A 741 -7.78 -22.20 -22.25
CA ILE A 741 -8.50 -23.46 -22.26
C ILE A 741 -7.62 -24.59 -22.82
N ASN A 742 -7.81 -25.79 -22.32
CA ASN A 742 -7.15 -27.01 -22.77
C ASN A 742 -8.17 -27.95 -23.38
N LYS A 743 -8.06 -28.19 -24.70
CA LYS A 743 -8.88 -29.18 -25.41
C LYS A 743 -8.16 -30.48 -25.47
N GLN A 744 -8.82 -31.52 -25.02
CA GLN A 744 -8.35 -32.93 -25.09
C GLN A 744 -8.77 -33.62 -26.37
#